data_0ad8b70605c719a22afaaa6aa36fd77a
#
_entry.id   0ad8b70605c719a22afaaa6aa36fd77a
#
_cell.length_a   1.000
_cell.length_b   1.000
_cell.length_c   1.000
_cell.angle_alpha   90.00
_cell.angle_beta   90.00
_cell.angle_gamma   90.00
#
_symmetry.space_group_name_H-M   'P 1'
#
loop_
_entity.id
_entity.type
_entity.pdbx_description
1 polymer ?
#
loop_
_entity_poly.entity_id
_entity_poly.type
_entity_poly.pdbx_seq_one_letter_code
_entity_poly.pdbx_strand_id
1 'polypeptide(L)'
;MTPTAVEAAALARIAEAEQVIDRLHAANDPLLEEHLYEAWLRKGEALAQLGRHAERVELCDALIAHADAAPAGRALWIVQAFNAKGLAWRALGEAGSEIGAYEEVERRFADATTPEVRTWVAHAAFQRAVVAGSLGGAFAKVDMVRHCEDIARRYANDAPEATREIVARARIWRAELLADLDYPALSREAFDGIWQDLAYAPEHSVAVRVGHARINQAMGLAEAGRRVEEAIPMLGEVLAAYAGDPREGLREVHARAGFLRADMLDDAGEYALALAACDDVLAAHLADELPGVALRACRAMALKTHVLFRLERDDEVPAVRAALIARFNHHTGADIEELMAEVMCRSAYDAEAPEDVLPLCDAFDARFGESTLLPVRRWVARAGMARGQALRDIGRSEDAAAVYQAVHARFGRHTGETDAALLLTATRGAMAGASVLRGLGGRNDEAIALYEAAASGIDADASQALREEAVYARLQIMALRDEPADVQAPMLNALAADFGRDAVPELRRQVIDALYSHAHELREAEAFEEAIAAYDRLLALTAEESDAQVLQIVASALLNKGYLLLKLVDRPAEALVVYDEIVARFRNITSESMRDTLSKAAASRQTCLVTLDKLSGADFGGDFPDLPVDKLDEIRATISRGYELGEAGKQREGIELTDQVLAEHIESSHPELRNQCSRALTNKTYMLQQLGQLERVIACAEEMDTRYGEELSMSIQERVALCLGYKSAALDKLGRHEEEQAVYSDIIARWSSSNVIDLRRRVARAFYCQGLTHKQAGDTEAALESYARLIGREEDAKDVSLQVWVAKAMIDKASVLGQQDDQAGRAEVCKTLIARFGDSSDAQLRERVINASERLAEAQGLLGQHEQEFTTIRDTLRRFGNQMPEAQKARLTNRLGPMTLGRFARKLIERVKGIKH
;
A
#
# COMPACT_ATOMS: atom_id res chain seq x y z
N MET A 1 -5.39 42.40 -18.13
CA MET A 1 -5.91 42.82 -19.50
C MET A 1 -6.62 41.62 -20.12
N THR A 2 -7.76 41.81 -20.74
CA THR A 2 -8.46 40.76 -21.48
C THR A 2 -7.63 40.30 -22.67
N PRO A 3 -7.71 39.03 -23.17
CA PRO A 3 -6.97 38.56 -24.34
C PRO A 3 -7.11 39.45 -25.53
N THR A 4 -8.31 39.98 -25.76
CA THR A 4 -8.62 40.94 -26.84
C THR A 4 -7.88 42.30 -26.72
N ALA A 5 -7.61 42.77 -25.50
CA ALA A 5 -6.85 44.01 -25.30
C ALA A 5 -5.34 43.80 -25.58
N VAL A 6 -4.79 42.63 -25.29
CA VAL A 6 -3.39 42.30 -25.61
C VAL A 6 -3.20 42.18 -27.11
N GLU A 7 -4.13 41.52 -27.82
CA GLU A 7 -4.12 41.39 -29.28
C GLU A 7 -4.21 42.76 -29.96
N ALA A 8 -5.11 43.63 -29.54
CA ALA A 8 -5.25 44.98 -30.10
C ALA A 8 -3.95 45.80 -29.90
N ALA A 9 -3.33 45.71 -28.74
CA ALA A 9 -2.07 46.38 -28.47
C ALA A 9 -0.90 45.84 -29.30
N ALA A 10 -0.87 44.55 -29.58
CA ALA A 10 0.15 43.95 -30.45
C ALA A 10 -0.04 44.35 -31.93
N LEU A 11 -1.26 44.35 -32.41
CA LEU A 11 -1.58 44.84 -33.78
C LEU A 11 -1.23 46.32 -33.98
N ALA A 12 -1.50 47.16 -32.97
CA ALA A 12 -1.09 48.56 -32.99
C ALA A 12 0.44 48.73 -33.10
N ARG A 13 1.20 47.93 -32.33
CA ARG A 13 2.68 47.95 -32.40
C ARG A 13 3.23 47.47 -33.75
N ILE A 14 2.58 46.51 -34.39
CA ILE A 14 2.97 46.07 -35.75
C ILE A 14 2.78 47.24 -36.72
N ALA A 15 1.59 47.89 -36.72
CA ALA A 15 1.30 48.99 -37.61
C ALA A 15 2.24 50.20 -37.40
N GLU A 16 2.57 50.51 -36.14
CA GLU A 16 3.55 51.55 -35.81
C GLU A 16 4.94 51.21 -36.34
N ALA A 17 5.41 49.98 -36.10
CA ALA A 17 6.69 49.50 -36.58
C ALA A 17 6.77 49.53 -38.11
N GLU A 18 5.73 49.12 -38.81
CA GLU A 18 5.65 49.17 -40.27
C GLU A 18 5.76 50.63 -40.82
N GLN A 19 5.07 51.56 -40.19
CA GLN A 19 5.19 52.99 -40.57
C GLN A 19 6.62 53.51 -40.33
N VAL A 20 7.29 53.11 -39.26
CA VAL A 20 8.66 53.49 -38.98
C VAL A 20 9.60 52.86 -40.02
N ILE A 21 9.43 51.57 -40.30
CA ILE A 21 10.23 50.85 -41.32
C ILE A 21 10.09 51.54 -42.68
N ASP A 22 8.87 51.81 -43.15
CA ASP A 22 8.62 52.43 -44.43
C ASP A 22 9.26 53.83 -44.56
N ARG A 23 9.16 54.65 -43.48
CA ARG A 23 9.78 55.98 -43.39
C ARG A 23 11.32 55.91 -43.45
N LEU A 24 11.89 55.00 -42.70
CA LEU A 24 13.34 54.83 -42.62
C LEU A 24 13.93 54.24 -43.91
N HIS A 25 13.20 53.34 -44.57
CA HIS A 25 13.58 52.86 -45.92
C HIS A 25 13.49 53.99 -46.96
N ALA A 26 12.49 54.84 -46.89
CA ALA A 26 12.32 55.98 -47.82
C ALA A 26 13.42 57.04 -47.58
N ALA A 27 13.87 57.22 -46.33
CA ALA A 27 14.92 58.19 -46.00
C ALA A 27 16.31 57.77 -46.55
N ASN A 28 16.57 56.45 -46.65
CA ASN A 28 17.84 55.85 -47.10
C ASN A 28 19.08 56.49 -46.46
N ASP A 29 19.00 56.82 -45.16
CA ASP A 29 20.05 57.48 -44.40
C ASP A 29 20.80 56.46 -43.53
N PRO A 30 22.09 56.27 -43.77
CA PRO A 30 22.89 55.31 -42.99
C PRO A 30 22.92 55.60 -41.49
N LEU A 31 22.67 56.85 -41.07
CA LEU A 31 22.64 57.22 -39.65
C LEU A 31 21.37 56.77 -38.93
N LEU A 32 20.33 56.43 -39.70
CA LEU A 32 19.05 55.99 -39.18
C LEU A 32 18.86 54.45 -39.21
N GLU A 33 19.83 53.71 -39.72
CA GLU A 33 19.71 52.27 -39.89
C GLU A 33 19.59 51.51 -38.59
N GLU A 34 20.21 51.93 -37.50
CA GLU A 34 20.01 51.30 -36.17
C GLU A 34 18.51 51.33 -35.75
N HIS A 35 17.83 52.44 -36.02
CA HIS A 35 16.42 52.56 -35.73
C HIS A 35 15.55 51.67 -36.63
N LEU A 36 16.01 51.39 -37.84
CA LEU A 36 15.38 50.44 -38.74
C LEU A 36 15.46 49.01 -38.21
N TYR A 37 16.63 48.57 -37.71
CA TYR A 37 16.79 47.24 -37.11
C TYR A 37 15.97 47.11 -35.82
N GLU A 38 15.94 48.13 -34.96
CA GLU A 38 15.10 48.17 -33.79
C GLU A 38 13.58 48.04 -34.18
N ALA A 39 13.13 48.75 -35.20
CA ALA A 39 11.73 48.66 -35.64
C ALA A 39 11.40 47.26 -36.16
N TRP A 40 12.30 46.61 -36.87
CA TRP A 40 12.09 45.22 -37.32
C TRP A 40 12.01 44.24 -36.14
N LEU A 41 12.90 44.35 -35.13
CA LEU A 41 12.87 43.49 -33.96
C LEU A 41 11.58 43.70 -33.14
N ARG A 42 11.13 44.96 -32.94
CA ARG A 42 9.85 45.28 -32.26
C ARG A 42 8.66 44.68 -32.99
N LYS A 43 8.65 44.74 -34.35
CA LYS A 43 7.63 44.07 -35.17
C LYS A 43 7.64 42.56 -34.95
N GLY A 44 8.83 41.96 -34.91
CA GLY A 44 9.02 40.53 -34.63
C GLY A 44 8.52 40.06 -33.24
N GLU A 45 8.71 40.87 -32.22
CA GLU A 45 8.15 40.63 -30.89
C GLU A 45 6.64 40.70 -30.85
N ALA A 46 6.04 41.68 -31.53
CA ALA A 46 4.59 41.82 -31.62
C ALA A 46 3.95 40.69 -32.45
N LEU A 47 4.61 40.20 -33.52
CA LEU A 47 4.20 39.01 -34.27
C LEU A 47 4.23 37.75 -33.37
N ALA A 48 5.25 37.63 -32.53
CA ALA A 48 5.35 36.48 -31.55
C ALA A 48 4.18 36.50 -30.54
N GLN A 49 3.80 37.67 -30.05
CA GLN A 49 2.66 37.82 -29.12
C GLN A 49 1.32 37.44 -29.75
N LEU A 50 1.20 37.56 -31.06
CA LEU A 50 0.02 37.15 -31.86
C LEU A 50 0.07 35.73 -32.36
N GLY A 51 1.13 34.95 -32.02
CA GLY A 51 1.33 33.59 -32.53
C GLY A 51 1.65 33.52 -34.03
N ARG A 52 1.97 34.65 -34.70
CA ARG A 52 2.29 34.74 -36.14
C ARG A 52 3.77 34.40 -36.38
N HIS A 53 4.19 33.19 -35.97
CA HIS A 53 5.61 32.77 -35.93
C HIS A 53 6.22 32.58 -37.32
N ALA A 54 5.43 32.15 -38.32
CA ALA A 54 5.91 32.03 -39.70
C ALA A 54 6.32 33.39 -40.28
N GLU A 55 5.49 34.41 -40.09
CA GLU A 55 5.79 35.78 -40.52
C GLU A 55 6.97 36.39 -39.76
N ARG A 56 7.15 36.00 -38.50
CA ARG A 56 8.35 36.37 -37.74
C ARG A 56 9.64 35.77 -38.32
N VAL A 57 9.59 34.53 -38.80
CA VAL A 57 10.75 33.91 -39.50
C VAL A 57 11.09 34.71 -40.78
N GLU A 58 10.09 35.00 -41.63
CA GLU A 58 10.31 35.79 -42.87
C GLU A 58 10.87 37.17 -42.52
N LEU A 59 10.39 37.83 -41.51
CA LEU A 59 10.88 39.13 -41.06
C LEU A 59 12.36 39.07 -40.60
N CYS A 60 12.70 38.03 -39.84
CA CYS A 60 14.11 37.79 -39.42
C CYS A 60 15.01 37.54 -40.63
N ASP A 61 14.57 36.79 -41.62
CA ASP A 61 15.33 36.54 -42.85
C ASP A 61 15.57 37.81 -43.66
N ALA A 62 14.56 38.67 -43.78
CA ALA A 62 14.68 39.96 -44.42
C ALA A 62 15.66 40.88 -43.68
N LEU A 63 15.62 40.92 -42.35
CA LEU A 63 16.55 41.68 -41.54
C LEU A 63 18.00 41.18 -41.72
N ILE A 64 18.21 39.86 -41.66
CA ILE A 64 19.53 39.25 -41.85
C ILE A 64 20.07 39.58 -43.22
N ALA A 65 19.27 39.40 -44.27
CA ALA A 65 19.69 39.68 -45.64
C ALA A 65 20.06 41.16 -45.85
N HIS A 66 19.27 42.09 -45.26
CA HIS A 66 19.57 43.52 -45.30
C HIS A 66 20.87 43.87 -44.56
N ALA A 67 21.05 43.32 -43.35
CA ALA A 67 22.25 43.54 -42.55
C ALA A 67 23.52 42.93 -43.17
N ASP A 68 23.42 41.74 -43.81
CA ASP A 68 24.52 41.09 -44.54
C ASP A 68 24.97 41.87 -45.79
N ALA A 69 24.08 42.61 -46.41
CA ALA A 69 24.39 43.44 -47.57
C ALA A 69 25.07 44.76 -47.23
N ALA A 70 25.22 45.11 -45.99
CA ALA A 70 25.71 46.39 -45.51
C ALA A 70 27.17 46.35 -45.00
N PRO A 71 27.89 47.48 -44.84
CA PRO A 71 29.27 47.52 -44.33
C PRO A 71 29.39 46.99 -42.89
N ALA A 72 30.64 46.63 -42.54
CA ALA A 72 30.98 46.05 -41.24
C ALA A 72 30.45 46.85 -40.04
N GLY A 73 29.96 46.13 -39.02
CA GLY A 73 29.49 46.72 -37.73
C GLY A 73 28.08 46.27 -37.29
N ARG A 74 27.38 45.40 -38.07
CA ARG A 74 25.98 44.99 -37.80
C ARG A 74 25.82 43.61 -37.17
N ALA A 75 26.90 43.04 -36.70
CA ALA A 75 26.90 41.73 -36.04
C ALA A 75 25.84 41.58 -34.93
N LEU A 76 25.60 42.64 -34.17
CA LEU A 76 24.62 42.62 -33.09
C LEU A 76 23.18 42.35 -33.59
N TRP A 77 22.78 43.01 -34.66
CA TRP A 77 21.43 42.89 -35.23
C TRP A 77 21.22 41.50 -35.89
N ILE A 78 22.28 41.00 -36.57
CA ILE A 78 22.24 39.66 -37.19
C ILE A 78 22.12 38.57 -36.12
N VAL A 79 22.90 38.62 -35.03
CA VAL A 79 22.81 37.62 -33.98
C VAL A 79 21.47 37.65 -33.24
N GLN A 80 20.90 38.84 -33.00
CA GLN A 80 19.56 39.01 -32.43
C GLN A 80 18.49 38.43 -33.35
N ALA A 81 18.57 38.71 -34.65
CA ALA A 81 17.62 38.18 -35.61
C ALA A 81 17.66 36.66 -35.74
N PHE A 82 18.83 36.02 -35.73
CA PHE A 82 18.96 34.56 -35.70
C PHE A 82 18.41 33.97 -34.42
N ASN A 83 18.66 34.58 -33.26
CA ASN A 83 18.09 34.14 -32.00
C ASN A 83 16.53 34.26 -32.00
N ALA A 84 16.01 35.37 -32.53
CA ALA A 84 14.57 35.58 -32.69
C ALA A 84 13.92 34.58 -33.66
N LYS A 85 14.65 34.23 -34.75
CA LYS A 85 14.27 33.21 -35.74
C LYS A 85 14.24 31.82 -35.13
N GLY A 86 15.25 31.45 -34.32
CA GLY A 86 15.27 30.18 -33.58
C GLY A 86 14.08 30.01 -32.64
N LEU A 87 13.75 31.04 -31.84
CA LEU A 87 12.56 31.05 -31.01
C LEU A 87 11.26 30.94 -31.80
N ALA A 88 11.18 31.48 -33.00
CA ALA A 88 10.01 31.36 -33.88
C ALA A 88 9.88 29.91 -34.40
N TRP A 89 10.95 29.26 -34.78
CA TRP A 89 10.96 27.85 -35.19
C TRP A 89 10.55 26.92 -34.07
N ARG A 90 11.00 27.21 -32.83
CA ARG A 90 10.53 26.50 -31.63
C ARG A 90 9.02 26.52 -31.50
N ALA A 91 8.44 27.69 -31.64
CA ALA A 91 7.00 27.84 -31.53
C ALA A 91 6.23 27.15 -32.66
N LEU A 92 6.87 26.94 -33.83
CA LEU A 92 6.33 26.16 -34.95
C LEU A 92 6.58 24.66 -34.82
N GLY A 93 7.34 24.20 -33.81
CA GLY A 93 7.67 22.79 -33.61
C GLY A 93 8.80 22.27 -34.53
N GLU A 94 9.51 23.14 -35.24
CA GLU A 94 10.55 22.82 -36.22
C GLU A 94 11.94 22.79 -35.59
N ALA A 95 12.19 21.81 -34.73
CA ALA A 95 13.44 21.70 -33.95
C ALA A 95 14.72 21.69 -34.80
N GLY A 96 14.71 21.07 -35.99
CA GLY A 96 15.86 21.06 -36.91
C GLY A 96 16.20 22.47 -37.43
N SER A 97 15.20 23.24 -37.79
CA SER A 97 15.33 24.63 -38.25
C SER A 97 15.75 25.55 -37.11
N GLU A 98 15.28 25.30 -35.91
CA GLU A 98 15.66 26.00 -34.68
C GLU A 98 17.17 25.80 -34.40
N ILE A 99 17.63 24.56 -34.36
CA ILE A 99 19.07 24.21 -34.17
C ILE A 99 19.90 24.89 -35.23
N GLY A 100 19.50 24.80 -36.52
CA GLY A 100 20.23 25.42 -37.64
C GLY A 100 20.38 26.93 -37.50
N ALA A 101 19.36 27.64 -36.97
CA ALA A 101 19.46 29.07 -36.72
C ALA A 101 20.53 29.40 -35.65
N TYR A 102 20.60 28.63 -34.57
CA TYR A 102 21.63 28.82 -33.53
C TYR A 102 23.03 28.39 -33.96
N GLU A 103 23.16 27.33 -34.75
CA GLU A 103 24.44 26.91 -35.34
C GLU A 103 25.02 27.97 -36.27
N GLU A 104 24.17 28.67 -37.01
CA GLU A 104 24.60 29.75 -37.89
C GLU A 104 25.14 30.95 -37.09
N VAL A 105 24.55 31.26 -35.92
CA VAL A 105 25.12 32.26 -35.00
C VAL A 105 26.52 31.85 -34.54
N GLU A 106 26.65 30.62 -34.04
CA GLU A 106 27.96 30.12 -33.57
C GLU A 106 29.02 30.07 -34.70
N ARG A 107 28.62 29.65 -35.88
CA ARG A 107 29.52 29.58 -37.06
C ARG A 107 29.99 30.95 -37.51
N ARG A 108 29.14 31.96 -37.55
CA ARG A 108 29.45 33.31 -38.04
C ARG A 108 30.18 34.15 -37.03
N PHE A 109 29.86 34.01 -35.77
CA PHE A 109 30.28 34.93 -34.69
C PHE A 109 31.13 34.29 -33.60
N ALA A 110 31.70 33.07 -33.84
CA ALA A 110 32.50 32.33 -32.86
C ALA A 110 33.65 33.20 -32.28
N ASP A 111 34.24 34.05 -33.07
CA ASP A 111 35.43 34.86 -32.71
C ASP A 111 35.07 36.31 -32.42
N ALA A 112 33.74 36.59 -32.16
CA ALA A 112 33.31 37.92 -31.83
C ALA A 112 33.99 38.43 -30.55
N THR A 113 34.46 39.65 -30.55
CA THR A 113 35.11 40.30 -29.41
C THR A 113 34.21 41.31 -28.68
N THR A 114 33.17 41.78 -29.38
CA THR A 114 32.22 42.76 -28.83
C THR A 114 31.39 42.09 -27.76
N PRO A 115 31.33 42.59 -26.52
CA PRO A 115 30.66 41.94 -25.39
C PRO A 115 29.18 41.64 -25.65
N GLU A 116 28.44 42.57 -26.25
CA GLU A 116 27.02 42.43 -26.59
C GLU A 116 26.78 41.30 -27.60
N VAL A 117 27.62 41.20 -28.66
CA VAL A 117 27.53 40.14 -29.64
C VAL A 117 27.86 38.79 -28.98
N ARG A 118 28.93 38.73 -28.17
CA ARG A 118 29.29 37.52 -27.41
C ARG A 118 28.16 37.03 -26.51
N THR A 119 27.41 37.93 -25.86
CA THR A 119 26.22 37.58 -25.07
C THR A 119 25.18 36.83 -25.87
N TRP A 120 24.87 37.34 -27.10
CA TRP A 120 23.90 36.68 -28.00
C TRP A 120 24.42 35.35 -28.58
N VAL A 121 25.73 35.23 -28.78
CA VAL A 121 26.37 33.96 -29.19
C VAL A 121 26.28 32.95 -28.07
N ALA A 122 26.54 33.35 -26.83
CA ALA A 122 26.39 32.49 -25.66
C ALA A 122 24.91 32.05 -25.48
N HIS A 123 23.97 32.97 -25.74
CA HIS A 123 22.54 32.67 -25.71
C HIS A 123 22.15 31.62 -26.76
N ALA A 124 22.61 31.78 -28.01
CA ALA A 124 22.34 30.84 -29.09
C ALA A 124 22.93 29.45 -28.77
N ALA A 125 24.18 29.38 -28.28
CA ALA A 125 24.83 28.13 -27.88
C ALA A 125 24.03 27.41 -26.76
N PHE A 126 23.56 28.17 -25.78
CA PHE A 126 22.73 27.63 -24.69
C PHE A 126 21.37 27.12 -25.21
N GLN A 127 20.68 27.90 -26.04
CA GLN A 127 19.38 27.47 -26.62
C GLN A 127 19.54 26.22 -27.51
N ARG A 128 20.59 26.15 -28.31
CA ARG A 128 20.92 24.97 -29.12
C ARG A 128 21.09 23.72 -28.23
N ALA A 129 21.86 23.85 -27.14
CA ALA A 129 22.03 22.77 -26.19
C ALA A 129 20.69 22.28 -25.60
N VAL A 130 19.79 23.23 -25.25
CA VAL A 130 18.44 22.93 -24.74
C VAL A 130 17.64 22.10 -25.74
N VAL A 131 17.57 22.54 -27.00
CA VAL A 131 16.77 21.85 -28.04
C VAL A 131 17.37 20.49 -28.38
N ALA A 132 18.68 20.40 -28.52
CA ALA A 132 19.35 19.13 -28.80
C ALA A 132 19.09 18.11 -27.68
N GLY A 133 19.10 18.53 -26.41
CA GLY A 133 18.78 17.69 -25.26
C GLY A 133 17.31 17.23 -25.24
N SER A 134 16.39 18.03 -25.73
CA SER A 134 14.97 17.67 -25.77
C SER A 134 14.60 16.64 -26.84
N LEU A 135 15.42 16.49 -27.89
CA LEU A 135 15.19 15.57 -29.00
C LEU A 135 15.48 14.10 -28.70
N GLY A 136 15.99 13.75 -27.54
CA GLY A 136 15.85 12.41 -26.96
C GLY A 136 17.09 11.58 -26.68
N GLY A 137 16.96 10.73 -25.64
CA GLY A 137 17.89 9.67 -25.31
C GLY A 137 19.10 10.04 -24.45
N ALA A 138 19.71 9.06 -23.81
CA ALA A 138 20.88 9.26 -22.92
C ALA A 138 22.08 9.91 -23.65
N PHE A 139 22.29 9.62 -24.93
CA PHE A 139 23.35 10.22 -25.71
C PHE A 139 23.18 11.73 -25.89
N ALA A 140 21.95 12.19 -26.15
CA ALA A 140 21.68 13.63 -26.28
C ALA A 140 21.94 14.37 -24.96
N LYS A 141 21.61 13.77 -23.81
CA LYS A 141 21.92 14.32 -22.48
C LYS A 141 23.44 14.43 -22.25
N VAL A 142 24.24 13.45 -22.67
CA VAL A 142 25.71 13.50 -22.56
C VAL A 142 26.29 14.62 -23.41
N ASP A 143 25.79 14.79 -24.65
CA ASP A 143 26.24 15.88 -25.51
C ASP A 143 25.83 17.24 -24.93
N MET A 144 24.66 17.34 -24.34
CA MET A 144 24.21 18.54 -23.64
C MET A 144 25.09 18.88 -22.42
N VAL A 145 25.53 17.90 -21.64
CA VAL A 145 26.52 18.10 -20.55
C VAL A 145 27.79 18.75 -21.10
N ARG A 146 28.33 18.24 -22.24
CA ARG A 146 29.53 18.79 -22.88
C ARG A 146 29.29 20.23 -23.37
N HIS A 147 28.14 20.50 -24.01
CA HIS A 147 27.84 21.85 -24.50
C HIS A 147 27.72 22.85 -23.33
N CYS A 148 27.06 22.46 -22.23
CA CYS A 148 27.00 23.30 -21.05
C CYS A 148 28.37 23.59 -20.44
N GLU A 149 29.26 22.60 -20.44
CA GLU A 149 30.64 22.77 -19.98
C GLU A 149 31.48 23.70 -20.90
N ASP A 150 31.30 23.56 -22.21
CA ASP A 150 31.95 24.43 -23.19
C ASP A 150 31.47 25.89 -23.07
N ILE A 151 30.15 26.10 -22.86
CA ILE A 151 29.58 27.45 -22.62
C ILE A 151 30.18 28.02 -21.33
N ALA A 152 30.17 27.26 -20.24
CA ALA A 152 30.69 27.72 -18.95
C ALA A 152 32.18 28.08 -19.04
N ARG A 153 32.99 27.31 -19.75
CA ARG A 153 34.45 27.56 -19.95
C ARG A 153 34.71 28.74 -20.88
N ARG A 154 33.99 28.82 -22.01
CA ARG A 154 34.22 29.82 -23.05
C ARG A 154 33.83 31.23 -22.61
N TYR A 155 32.81 31.38 -21.82
CA TYR A 155 32.23 32.66 -21.37
C TYR A 155 32.48 32.96 -19.90
N ALA A 156 33.31 32.19 -19.20
CA ALA A 156 33.56 32.33 -17.74
C ALA A 156 33.97 33.73 -17.31
N ASN A 157 34.72 34.45 -18.12
CA ASN A 157 35.31 35.74 -17.80
C ASN A 157 34.61 36.92 -18.50
N ASP A 158 33.48 36.66 -19.16
CA ASP A 158 32.77 37.73 -19.88
C ASP A 158 32.09 38.69 -18.88
N ALA A 159 32.30 40.01 -19.12
CA ALA A 159 31.83 41.05 -18.19
C ALA A 159 30.31 41.29 -18.14
N PRO A 160 29.50 41.16 -19.24
CA PRO A 160 28.09 41.47 -19.20
C PRO A 160 27.31 40.57 -18.24
N GLU A 161 26.41 41.15 -17.45
CA GLU A 161 25.54 40.42 -16.51
C GLU A 161 24.73 39.32 -17.19
N ALA A 162 24.15 39.61 -18.37
CA ALA A 162 23.41 38.65 -19.16
C ALA A 162 24.24 37.43 -19.58
N THR A 163 25.54 37.61 -19.88
CA THR A 163 26.44 36.48 -20.19
C THR A 163 26.70 35.66 -18.94
N ARG A 164 26.93 36.28 -17.78
CA ARG A 164 27.13 35.57 -16.51
C ARG A 164 25.90 34.80 -16.08
N GLU A 165 24.72 35.33 -16.38
CA GLU A 165 23.47 34.59 -16.16
C GLU A 165 23.39 33.33 -17.05
N ILE A 166 23.77 33.41 -18.32
CA ILE A 166 23.79 32.26 -19.23
C ILE A 166 24.80 31.22 -18.73
N VAL A 167 25.99 31.64 -18.30
CA VAL A 167 26.99 30.76 -17.68
C VAL A 167 26.46 30.05 -16.43
N ALA A 168 25.79 30.77 -15.55
CA ALA A 168 25.18 30.20 -14.35
C ALA A 168 24.11 29.17 -14.72
N ARG A 169 23.25 29.48 -15.70
CA ARG A 169 22.23 28.55 -16.24
C ARG A 169 22.87 27.29 -16.82
N ALA A 170 23.91 27.43 -17.62
CA ALA A 170 24.63 26.29 -18.22
C ALA A 170 25.24 25.39 -17.13
N ARG A 171 25.87 25.98 -16.10
CA ARG A 171 26.44 25.21 -14.97
C ARG A 171 25.37 24.47 -14.18
N ILE A 172 24.26 25.13 -13.88
CA ILE A 172 23.12 24.52 -13.14
C ILE A 172 22.56 23.36 -13.97
N TRP A 173 22.30 23.58 -15.24
CA TRP A 173 21.76 22.53 -16.11
C TRP A 173 22.67 21.34 -16.28
N ARG A 174 23.99 21.60 -16.37
CA ARG A 174 25.00 20.53 -16.37
C ARG A 174 24.89 19.69 -15.10
N ALA A 175 24.71 20.30 -13.96
CA ALA A 175 24.57 19.60 -12.67
C ALA A 175 23.28 18.74 -12.60
N GLU A 176 22.16 19.27 -13.09
CA GLU A 176 20.87 18.55 -13.18
C GLU A 176 20.97 17.36 -14.13
N LEU A 177 21.57 17.55 -15.31
CA LEU A 177 21.77 16.48 -16.29
C LEU A 177 22.68 15.35 -15.79
N LEU A 178 23.67 15.68 -14.98
CA LEU A 178 24.52 14.68 -14.33
C LEU A 178 23.73 13.83 -13.36
N ALA A 179 22.77 14.40 -12.63
CA ALA A 179 21.84 13.64 -11.78
C ALA A 179 20.93 12.72 -12.62
N ASP A 180 20.35 13.25 -13.68
CA ASP A 180 19.50 12.51 -14.62
C ASP A 180 20.22 11.34 -15.34
N LEU A 181 21.52 11.45 -15.51
CA LEU A 181 22.38 10.41 -16.10
C LEU A 181 22.93 9.43 -15.07
N ASP A 182 22.45 9.49 -13.84
CA ASP A 182 22.87 8.63 -12.71
C ASP A 182 24.33 8.83 -12.26
N TYR A 183 24.81 10.10 -12.33
CA TYR A 183 26.10 10.53 -11.77
C TYR A 183 25.91 11.46 -10.55
N PRO A 184 25.32 10.99 -9.45
CA PRO A 184 24.94 11.86 -8.32
C PRO A 184 26.14 12.52 -7.63
N ALA A 185 27.31 11.88 -7.62
CA ALA A 185 28.53 12.44 -7.04
C ALA A 185 29.04 13.65 -7.84
N LEU A 186 29.07 13.54 -9.16
CA LEU A 186 29.50 14.64 -10.05
C LEU A 186 28.48 15.78 -10.09
N SER A 187 27.18 15.44 -10.03
CA SER A 187 26.11 16.42 -9.91
C SER A 187 26.27 17.24 -8.63
N ARG A 188 26.51 16.59 -7.51
CA ARG A 188 26.75 17.25 -6.22
C ARG A 188 27.96 18.17 -6.27
N GLU A 189 29.10 17.67 -6.72
CA GLU A 189 30.32 18.47 -6.86
C GLU A 189 30.09 19.71 -7.75
N ALA A 190 29.32 19.56 -8.82
CA ALA A 190 28.97 20.65 -9.71
C ALA A 190 28.10 21.71 -9.00
N PHE A 191 27.06 21.29 -8.26
CA PHE A 191 26.21 22.23 -7.49
C PHE A 191 26.98 22.93 -6.36
N ASP A 192 27.82 22.19 -5.64
CA ASP A 192 28.64 22.76 -4.57
C ASP A 192 29.62 23.78 -5.12
N GLY A 193 30.25 23.54 -6.27
CA GLY A 193 31.11 24.50 -6.97
C GLY A 193 30.33 25.74 -7.46
N ILE A 194 29.08 25.57 -7.94
CA ILE A 194 28.22 26.70 -8.31
C ILE A 194 27.92 27.56 -7.09
N TRP A 195 27.57 26.94 -5.99
CA TRP A 195 27.26 27.64 -4.74
C TRP A 195 28.45 28.41 -4.20
N GLN A 196 29.62 27.77 -4.13
CA GLN A 196 30.88 28.41 -3.68
C GLN A 196 31.26 29.63 -4.50
N ASP A 197 31.11 29.55 -5.83
CA ASP A 197 31.53 30.60 -6.74
C ASP A 197 30.53 31.77 -6.87
N LEU A 198 29.21 31.46 -6.80
CA LEU A 198 28.18 32.36 -7.27
C LEU A 198 27.08 32.69 -6.22
N ALA A 199 27.13 32.13 -5.02
CA ALA A 199 26.11 32.40 -3.99
C ALA A 199 26.02 33.91 -3.66
N TYR A 200 27.16 34.60 -3.66
CA TYR A 200 27.26 36.04 -3.35
C TYR A 200 27.49 36.86 -4.62
N ALA A 201 27.05 36.40 -5.77
CA ALA A 201 27.16 37.14 -7.01
C ALA A 201 26.49 38.52 -6.87
N PRO A 202 27.16 39.60 -7.30
CA PRO A 202 26.60 40.96 -7.21
C PRO A 202 25.37 41.09 -8.13
N GLU A 203 25.29 40.30 -9.17
CA GLU A 203 24.17 40.32 -10.11
C GLU A 203 22.95 39.64 -9.48
N HIS A 204 21.86 40.40 -9.40
CA HIS A 204 20.62 39.95 -8.81
C HIS A 204 20.08 38.65 -9.44
N SER A 205 20.02 38.60 -10.76
CA SER A 205 19.47 37.45 -11.48
C SER A 205 20.31 36.17 -11.29
N VAL A 206 21.64 36.30 -11.20
CA VAL A 206 22.56 35.17 -10.95
C VAL A 206 22.36 34.64 -9.54
N ALA A 207 22.42 35.53 -8.52
CA ALA A 207 22.29 35.11 -7.13
C ALA A 207 20.92 34.43 -6.84
N VAL A 208 19.81 34.97 -7.36
CA VAL A 208 18.47 34.37 -7.26
C VAL A 208 18.44 32.97 -7.85
N ARG A 209 19.00 32.80 -9.06
CA ARG A 209 19.02 31.51 -9.76
C ARG A 209 19.84 30.46 -9.03
N VAL A 210 21.00 30.87 -8.51
CA VAL A 210 21.89 29.99 -7.74
C VAL A 210 21.22 29.58 -6.42
N GLY A 211 20.52 30.50 -5.74
CA GLY A 211 19.74 30.21 -4.55
C GLY A 211 18.63 29.19 -4.81
N HIS A 212 17.88 29.35 -5.91
CA HIS A 212 16.86 28.36 -6.30
C HIS A 212 17.48 27.00 -6.63
N ALA A 213 18.62 26.97 -7.32
CA ALA A 213 19.31 25.71 -7.63
C ALA A 213 19.77 24.97 -6.37
N ARG A 214 20.28 25.73 -5.35
CA ARG A 214 20.66 25.14 -4.05
C ARG A 214 19.45 24.58 -3.30
N ILE A 215 18.32 25.26 -3.33
CA ILE A 215 17.06 24.76 -2.76
C ILE A 215 16.60 23.48 -3.48
N ASN A 216 16.65 23.47 -4.81
CA ASN A 216 16.22 22.28 -5.58
C ASN A 216 17.18 21.09 -5.31
N GLN A 217 18.47 21.31 -5.17
CA GLN A 217 19.44 20.29 -4.73
C GLN A 217 19.06 19.73 -3.35
N ALA A 218 18.72 20.58 -2.40
CA ALA A 218 18.27 20.14 -1.07
C ALA A 218 16.98 19.31 -1.15
N MET A 219 16.02 19.70 -1.98
CA MET A 219 14.80 18.92 -2.20
C MET A 219 15.10 17.52 -2.78
N GLY A 220 15.94 17.41 -3.79
CA GLY A 220 16.35 16.13 -4.36
C GLY A 220 17.09 15.22 -3.34
N LEU A 221 17.89 15.79 -2.46
CA LEU A 221 18.51 15.05 -1.36
C LEU A 221 17.49 14.55 -0.33
N ALA A 222 16.47 15.36 -0.04
CA ALA A 222 15.39 14.96 0.87
C ALA A 222 14.56 13.80 0.29
N GLU A 223 14.25 13.83 -1.00
CA GLU A 223 13.58 12.74 -1.72
C GLU A 223 14.42 11.46 -1.74
N ALA A 224 15.75 11.58 -1.81
CA ALA A 224 16.69 10.46 -1.72
C ALA A 224 16.90 9.94 -0.27
N GLY A 225 16.11 10.38 0.70
CA GLY A 225 16.16 9.97 2.10
C GLY A 225 17.27 10.60 2.93
N ARG A 226 17.96 11.63 2.43
CA ARG A 226 19.09 12.33 3.09
C ARG A 226 18.68 13.67 3.70
N ARG A 227 17.46 13.72 4.20
CA ARG A 227 16.78 14.96 4.65
C ARG A 227 17.50 15.65 5.81
N VAL A 228 17.75 14.90 6.88
CA VAL A 228 18.30 15.46 8.12
C VAL A 228 19.78 15.76 8.00
N GLU A 229 20.55 14.85 7.40
CA GLU A 229 22.00 14.93 7.36
C GLU A 229 22.50 15.96 6.35
N GLU A 230 21.80 16.21 5.27
CA GLU A 230 22.29 17.04 4.16
C GLU A 230 21.34 18.13 3.71
N ALA A 231 20.05 17.82 3.46
CA ALA A 231 19.11 18.81 2.91
C ALA A 231 18.82 19.97 3.88
N ILE A 232 18.55 19.68 5.14
CA ILE A 232 18.26 20.69 6.17
C ILE A 232 19.46 21.62 6.41
N PRO A 233 20.70 21.12 6.58
CA PRO A 233 21.90 21.95 6.63
C PRO A 233 22.08 22.84 5.40
N MET A 234 21.85 22.30 4.19
CA MET A 234 21.98 23.05 2.93
C MET A 234 20.99 24.21 2.83
N LEU A 235 19.74 24.02 3.27
CA LEU A 235 18.77 25.13 3.39
C LEU A 235 19.24 26.18 4.40
N GLY A 236 19.91 25.76 5.47
CA GLY A 236 20.55 26.64 6.44
C GLY A 236 21.65 27.53 5.82
N GLU A 237 22.41 27.00 4.87
CA GLU A 237 23.41 27.79 4.11
C GLU A 237 22.72 28.87 3.27
N VAL A 238 21.62 28.57 2.60
CA VAL A 238 20.85 29.55 1.82
C VAL A 238 20.29 30.67 2.71
N LEU A 239 19.78 30.31 3.89
CA LEU A 239 19.29 31.28 4.87
C LEU A 239 20.40 32.21 5.38
N ALA A 240 21.56 31.66 5.70
CA ALA A 240 22.71 32.45 6.15
C ALA A 240 23.24 33.40 5.06
N ALA A 241 23.30 32.93 3.80
CA ALA A 241 23.79 33.69 2.68
C ALA A 241 22.94 34.92 2.32
N TYR A 242 21.61 34.80 2.46
CA TYR A 242 20.67 35.84 2.02
C TYR A 242 19.92 36.52 3.20
N ALA A 243 20.38 36.33 4.42
CA ALA A 243 19.78 36.94 5.59
C ALA A 243 19.79 38.49 5.49
N GLY A 244 18.61 39.11 5.55
CA GLY A 244 18.43 40.56 5.49
C GLY A 244 18.73 41.22 4.14
N ASP A 245 18.89 40.42 3.06
CA ASP A 245 19.08 40.97 1.70
C ASP A 245 17.80 41.70 1.24
N PRO A 246 17.87 42.99 0.84
CA PRO A 246 16.67 43.74 0.48
C PRO A 246 16.14 43.43 -0.92
N ARG A 247 16.91 42.72 -1.76
CA ARG A 247 16.51 42.43 -3.14
C ARG A 247 15.32 41.46 -3.18
N GLU A 248 14.31 41.81 -3.97
CA GLU A 248 13.01 41.11 -4.03
C GLU A 248 13.14 39.60 -4.26
N GLY A 249 13.85 39.18 -5.31
CA GLY A 249 14.01 37.74 -5.61
C GLY A 249 14.79 36.98 -4.54
N LEU A 250 15.73 37.60 -3.84
CA LEU A 250 16.47 36.95 -2.76
C LEU A 250 15.67 36.84 -1.47
N ARG A 251 14.76 37.79 -1.19
CA ARG A 251 13.78 37.64 -0.12
C ARG A 251 12.86 36.45 -0.37
N GLU A 252 12.45 36.25 -1.61
CA GLU A 252 11.64 35.10 -2.00
C GLU A 252 12.41 33.78 -1.84
N VAL A 253 13.69 33.72 -2.28
CA VAL A 253 14.58 32.56 -2.08
C VAL A 253 14.74 32.27 -0.59
N HIS A 254 15.00 33.28 0.23
CA HIS A 254 15.17 33.16 1.68
C HIS A 254 13.88 32.64 2.35
N ALA A 255 12.71 33.21 2.03
CA ALA A 255 11.44 32.76 2.56
C ALA A 255 11.10 31.31 2.15
N ARG A 256 11.41 30.94 0.89
CA ARG A 256 11.24 29.58 0.39
C ARG A 256 12.14 28.59 1.13
N ALA A 257 13.42 28.92 1.31
CA ALA A 257 14.36 28.06 2.03
C ALA A 257 13.95 27.87 3.49
N GLY A 258 13.51 28.94 4.16
CA GLY A 258 13.07 28.91 5.54
C GLY A 258 11.83 28.03 5.74
N PHE A 259 10.82 28.20 4.89
CA PHE A 259 9.62 27.37 4.92
C PHE A 259 9.94 25.89 4.67
N LEU A 260 10.70 25.57 3.61
CA LEU A 260 11.09 24.19 3.31
C LEU A 260 11.92 23.54 4.43
N ARG A 261 12.79 24.33 5.10
CA ARG A 261 13.51 23.83 6.26
C ARG A 261 12.58 23.48 7.41
N ALA A 262 11.59 24.31 7.69
CA ALA A 262 10.60 24.05 8.72
C ALA A 262 9.76 22.79 8.40
N ASP A 263 9.32 22.65 7.16
CA ASP A 263 8.54 21.54 6.64
C ASP A 263 9.33 20.21 6.72
N MET A 264 10.59 20.21 6.28
CA MET A 264 11.47 19.04 6.38
C MET A 264 11.78 18.63 7.82
N LEU A 265 11.86 19.58 8.76
CA LEU A 265 12.04 19.31 10.19
C LEU A 265 10.79 18.68 10.80
N ASP A 266 9.60 19.14 10.41
CA ASP A 266 8.32 18.54 10.83
C ASP A 266 8.20 17.10 10.34
N ASP A 267 8.45 16.87 9.06
CA ASP A 267 8.47 15.54 8.46
C ASP A 267 9.51 14.59 9.10
N ALA A 268 10.63 15.13 9.60
CA ALA A 268 11.65 14.37 10.31
C ALA A 268 11.27 14.07 11.78
N GLY A 269 10.16 14.62 12.28
CA GLY A 269 9.74 14.51 13.67
C GLY A 269 10.49 15.44 14.64
N GLU A 270 11.30 16.37 14.12
CA GLU A 270 12.08 17.34 14.90
C GLU A 270 11.24 18.59 15.22
N TYR A 271 10.09 18.38 15.87
CA TYR A 271 9.02 19.38 16.02
C TYR A 271 9.48 20.66 16.73
N ALA A 272 10.36 20.56 17.73
CA ALA A 272 10.87 21.75 18.41
C ALA A 272 11.74 22.62 17.48
N LEU A 273 12.52 22.02 16.60
CA LEU A 273 13.32 22.71 15.60
C LEU A 273 12.44 23.24 14.46
N ALA A 274 11.39 22.49 14.06
CA ALA A 274 10.41 22.95 13.09
C ALA A 274 9.67 24.19 13.57
N LEU A 275 9.27 24.23 14.86
CA LEU A 275 8.64 25.40 15.47
C LEU A 275 9.54 26.60 15.42
N ALA A 276 10.81 26.46 15.85
CA ALA A 276 11.79 27.54 15.80
C ALA A 276 12.03 28.05 14.36
N ALA A 277 12.09 27.12 13.37
CA ALA A 277 12.25 27.49 11.96
C ALA A 277 11.02 28.25 11.41
N CYS A 278 9.79 27.88 11.82
CA CYS A 278 8.59 28.65 11.50
C CYS A 278 8.70 30.08 12.11
N ASP A 279 9.12 30.20 13.36
CA ASP A 279 9.26 31.50 14.03
C ASP A 279 10.33 32.37 13.34
N ASP A 280 11.45 31.80 12.90
CA ASP A 280 12.48 32.51 12.12
C ASP A 280 11.91 33.08 10.81
N VAL A 281 11.12 32.25 10.05
CA VAL A 281 10.44 32.71 8.82
C VAL A 281 9.48 33.85 9.10
N LEU A 282 8.69 33.73 10.15
CA LEU A 282 7.72 34.77 10.52
C LEU A 282 8.39 36.06 11.02
N ALA A 283 9.44 35.95 11.79
CA ALA A 283 10.22 37.12 12.23
C ALA A 283 10.82 37.89 11.04
N ALA A 284 11.27 37.17 10.01
CA ALA A 284 11.88 37.80 8.84
C ALA A 284 10.87 38.35 7.82
N HIS A 285 9.73 37.65 7.65
CA HIS A 285 8.88 37.80 6.45
C HIS A 285 7.38 38.05 6.72
N LEU A 286 6.91 38.04 7.97
CA LEU A 286 5.46 38.18 8.24
C LEU A 286 4.87 39.49 7.71
N ALA A 287 5.63 40.58 7.69
CA ALA A 287 5.20 41.90 7.22
C ALA A 287 5.39 42.11 5.71
N ASP A 288 6.03 41.18 5.03
CA ASP A 288 6.33 41.30 3.58
C ASP A 288 5.07 41.08 2.73
N GLU A 289 4.85 42.00 1.75
CA GLU A 289 3.68 42.00 0.88
C GLU A 289 3.95 41.35 -0.50
N LEU A 290 5.19 40.94 -0.78
CA LEU A 290 5.50 40.23 -2.03
C LEU A 290 4.73 38.92 -2.07
N PRO A 291 3.97 38.62 -3.16
CA PRO A 291 3.08 37.46 -3.19
C PRO A 291 3.78 36.14 -2.87
N GLY A 292 4.98 35.89 -3.42
CA GLY A 292 5.77 34.68 -3.15
C GLY A 292 6.23 34.59 -1.69
N VAL A 293 6.63 35.70 -1.09
CA VAL A 293 7.08 35.77 0.32
C VAL A 293 5.89 35.65 1.26
N ALA A 294 4.81 36.40 1.01
CA ALA A 294 3.58 36.36 1.80
C ALA A 294 2.98 34.93 1.84
N LEU A 295 3.01 34.24 0.71
CA LEU A 295 2.58 32.81 0.65
C LEU A 295 3.43 31.92 1.58
N ARG A 296 4.76 32.10 1.60
CA ARG A 296 5.64 31.30 2.47
C ARG A 296 5.44 31.62 3.95
N ALA A 297 5.25 32.89 4.30
CA ALA A 297 4.90 33.30 5.66
C ALA A 297 3.52 32.72 6.09
N CYS A 298 2.53 32.75 5.21
CA CYS A 298 1.22 32.13 5.46
C CYS A 298 1.33 30.61 5.70
N ARG A 299 2.07 29.91 4.84
CA ARG A 299 2.35 28.47 4.99
C ARG A 299 3.13 28.16 6.28
N ALA A 300 4.09 28.98 6.65
CA ALA A 300 4.83 28.81 7.90
C ALA A 300 3.93 28.98 9.14
N MET A 301 2.98 29.93 9.12
CA MET A 301 1.98 30.04 10.20
C MET A 301 1.04 28.83 10.26
N ALA A 302 0.61 28.32 9.11
CA ALA A 302 -0.22 27.11 9.06
C ALA A 302 0.55 25.89 9.58
N LEU A 303 1.80 25.70 9.14
CA LEU A 303 2.68 24.64 9.63
C LEU A 303 2.91 24.76 11.15
N LYS A 304 3.12 25.98 11.65
CA LYS A 304 3.25 26.24 13.09
C LYS A 304 2.06 25.68 13.87
N THR A 305 0.83 25.80 13.37
CA THR A 305 -0.35 25.22 14.06
C THR A 305 -0.29 23.69 14.11
N HIS A 306 0.19 23.04 13.04
CA HIS A 306 0.40 21.60 13.01
C HIS A 306 1.49 21.16 13.99
N VAL A 307 2.62 21.84 13.98
CA VAL A 307 3.77 21.53 14.84
C VAL A 307 3.42 21.72 16.33
N LEU A 308 2.64 22.76 16.69
CA LEU A 308 2.15 22.95 18.05
C LEU A 308 1.29 21.78 18.51
N PHE A 309 0.39 21.29 17.67
CA PHE A 309 -0.40 20.09 17.95
C PHE A 309 0.49 18.85 18.19
N ARG A 310 1.55 18.68 17.37
CA ARG A 310 2.52 17.57 17.55
C ARG A 310 3.36 17.70 18.83
N LEU A 311 3.49 18.91 19.37
CA LEU A 311 4.18 19.19 20.63
C LEU A 311 3.26 19.15 21.85
N GLU A 312 1.98 18.77 21.69
CA GLU A 312 0.97 18.80 22.76
C GLU A 312 0.77 20.21 23.36
N ARG A 313 0.88 21.26 22.53
CA ARG A 313 0.67 22.68 22.86
C ARG A 313 -0.58 23.21 22.17
N ASP A 314 -1.68 22.47 22.29
CA ASP A 314 -2.93 22.73 21.57
C ASP A 314 -3.59 24.04 22.00
N ASP A 315 -3.34 24.47 23.22
CA ASP A 315 -3.81 25.74 23.80
C ASP A 315 -3.30 26.98 23.05
N GLU A 316 -2.17 26.88 22.34
CA GLU A 316 -1.61 27.97 21.54
C GLU A 316 -2.16 28.04 20.11
N VAL A 317 -2.70 26.96 19.60
CA VAL A 317 -3.18 26.84 18.20
C VAL A 317 -4.25 27.89 17.85
N PRO A 318 -5.29 28.15 18.69
CA PRO A 318 -6.31 29.15 18.37
C PRO A 318 -5.74 30.55 18.17
N ALA A 319 -4.75 30.95 19.01
CA ALA A 319 -4.11 32.26 18.92
C ALA A 319 -3.30 32.40 17.61
N VAL A 320 -2.56 31.38 17.21
CA VAL A 320 -1.80 31.37 15.95
C VAL A 320 -2.74 31.43 14.74
N ARG A 321 -3.85 30.68 14.74
CA ARG A 321 -4.86 30.74 13.68
C ARG A 321 -5.53 32.11 13.59
N ALA A 322 -5.91 32.70 14.73
CA ALA A 322 -6.47 34.05 14.75
C ALA A 322 -5.51 35.09 14.16
N ALA A 323 -4.22 35.00 14.51
CA ALA A 323 -3.19 35.88 13.96
C ALA A 323 -3.00 35.64 12.44
N LEU A 324 -3.03 34.39 11.97
CA LEU A 324 -2.96 34.07 10.55
C LEU A 324 -4.15 34.66 9.79
N ILE A 325 -5.37 34.44 10.27
CA ILE A 325 -6.58 35.00 9.69
C ILE A 325 -6.51 36.53 9.66
N ALA A 326 -6.14 37.16 10.76
CA ALA A 326 -6.01 38.62 10.84
C ALA A 326 -5.00 39.17 9.82
N ARG A 327 -3.85 38.52 9.65
CA ARG A 327 -2.77 38.99 8.76
C ARG A 327 -3.09 38.80 7.29
N PHE A 328 -3.69 37.65 6.91
CA PHE A 328 -3.87 37.27 5.49
C PHE A 328 -5.29 37.39 4.96
N ASN A 329 -6.23 37.90 5.76
CA ASN A 329 -7.65 38.03 5.42
C ASN A 329 -7.91 38.86 4.13
N HIS A 330 -7.01 39.70 3.73
CA HIS A 330 -7.18 40.59 2.58
C HIS A 330 -6.45 40.11 1.32
N HIS A 331 -5.72 39.03 1.39
CA HIS A 331 -5.01 38.49 0.25
C HIS A 331 -5.95 37.67 -0.66
N THR A 332 -5.84 37.91 -1.98
CA THR A 332 -6.71 37.32 -3.02
C THR A 332 -5.96 36.36 -3.96
N GLY A 333 -4.74 35.96 -3.61
CA GLY A 333 -4.02 34.94 -4.39
C GLY A 333 -4.60 33.56 -4.15
N ALA A 334 -4.83 32.78 -5.20
CA ALA A 334 -5.50 31.47 -5.14
C ALA A 334 -4.89 30.51 -4.10
N ASP A 335 -3.56 30.45 -4.00
CA ASP A 335 -2.85 29.59 -3.04
C ASP A 335 -3.08 30.04 -1.58
N ILE A 336 -3.15 31.36 -1.33
CA ILE A 336 -3.43 31.88 0.01
C ILE A 336 -4.91 31.72 0.35
N GLU A 337 -5.80 31.90 -0.62
CA GLU A 337 -7.25 31.68 -0.42
C GLU A 337 -7.56 30.24 -0.05
N GLU A 338 -6.90 29.28 -0.70
CA GLU A 338 -7.05 27.84 -0.37
C GLU A 338 -6.61 27.59 1.08
N LEU A 339 -5.41 28.05 1.45
CA LEU A 339 -4.87 27.86 2.79
C LEU A 339 -5.72 28.57 3.87
N MET A 340 -6.22 29.74 3.56
CA MET A 340 -7.11 30.48 4.45
C MET A 340 -8.44 29.76 4.65
N ALA A 341 -9.01 29.20 3.57
CA ALA A 341 -10.22 28.41 3.64
C ALA A 341 -9.98 27.14 4.49
N GLU A 342 -8.83 26.48 4.33
CA GLU A 342 -8.46 25.37 5.19
C GLU A 342 -8.41 25.77 6.66
N VAL A 343 -7.64 26.81 7.00
CA VAL A 343 -7.41 27.23 8.39
C VAL A 343 -8.72 27.67 9.06
N MET A 344 -9.56 28.45 8.36
CA MET A 344 -10.85 28.88 8.89
C MET A 344 -11.82 27.72 9.08
N CYS A 345 -11.85 26.76 8.14
CA CYS A 345 -12.68 25.56 8.26
C CYS A 345 -12.21 24.67 9.43
N ARG A 346 -10.89 24.45 9.56
CA ARG A 346 -10.32 23.70 10.70
C ARG A 346 -10.62 24.37 12.03
N SER A 347 -10.59 25.71 12.10
CA SER A 347 -10.96 26.44 13.32
C SER A 347 -12.41 26.16 13.76
N ALA A 348 -13.32 25.94 12.80
CA ALA A 348 -14.68 25.54 13.09
C ALA A 348 -14.78 24.09 13.58
N TYR A 349 -13.97 23.18 13.03
CA TYR A 349 -13.94 21.78 13.48
C TYR A 349 -13.33 21.58 14.86
N ASP A 350 -12.34 22.40 15.21
CA ASP A 350 -11.58 22.26 16.46
C ASP A 350 -12.17 23.14 17.60
N ALA A 351 -13.30 23.83 17.38
CA ALA A 351 -13.97 24.58 18.42
C ALA A 351 -14.53 23.62 19.50
N GLU A 352 -14.24 23.94 20.77
CA GLU A 352 -14.61 23.08 21.92
C GLU A 352 -16.12 22.96 22.11
N ALA A 353 -16.86 24.10 21.97
CA ALA A 353 -18.29 24.12 22.13
C ALA A 353 -19.00 24.19 20.77
N PRO A 354 -20.04 23.37 20.54
CA PRO A 354 -20.79 23.39 19.28
C PRO A 354 -21.40 24.77 18.94
N GLU A 355 -21.69 25.59 19.94
CA GLU A 355 -22.19 26.96 19.77
C GLU A 355 -21.16 27.88 19.13
N ASP A 356 -19.88 27.66 19.38
CA ASP A 356 -18.76 28.47 18.85
C ASP A 356 -18.47 28.13 17.38
N VAL A 357 -18.88 26.95 16.90
CA VAL A 357 -18.74 26.53 15.49
C VAL A 357 -19.56 27.44 14.55
N LEU A 358 -20.76 27.81 14.95
CA LEU A 358 -21.69 28.54 14.09
C LEU A 358 -21.17 29.92 13.66
N PRO A 359 -20.67 30.80 14.56
CA PRO A 359 -20.06 32.06 14.16
C PRO A 359 -18.84 31.89 13.25
N LEU A 360 -18.03 30.84 13.47
CA LEU A 360 -16.87 30.56 12.63
C LEU A 360 -17.30 30.14 11.22
N CYS A 361 -18.34 29.33 11.11
CA CYS A 361 -18.94 28.99 9.81
C CYS A 361 -19.58 30.20 9.13
N ASP A 362 -20.21 31.13 9.87
CA ASP A 362 -20.75 32.35 9.32
C ASP A 362 -19.65 33.26 8.74
N ALA A 363 -18.56 33.41 9.48
CA ALA A 363 -17.38 34.16 9.02
C ALA A 363 -16.73 33.51 7.77
N PHE A 364 -16.68 32.17 7.75
CA PHE A 364 -16.19 31.40 6.60
C PHE A 364 -17.07 31.63 5.35
N ASP A 365 -18.39 31.47 5.49
CA ASP A 365 -19.32 31.62 4.39
C ASP A 365 -19.36 33.07 3.85
N ALA A 366 -19.26 34.06 4.72
CA ALA A 366 -19.18 35.47 4.32
C ALA A 366 -17.98 35.74 3.38
N ARG A 367 -16.89 34.99 3.51
CA ARG A 367 -15.69 35.17 2.69
C ARG A 367 -15.64 34.24 1.49
N PHE A 368 -15.92 32.97 1.69
CA PHE A 368 -15.66 31.91 0.72
C PHE A 368 -16.92 31.27 0.15
N GLY A 369 -18.09 31.58 0.72
CA GLY A 369 -19.36 30.96 0.36
C GLY A 369 -19.63 30.96 -1.15
N GLU A 370 -19.25 32.02 -1.86
CA GLU A 370 -19.46 32.16 -3.31
C GLU A 370 -18.21 31.87 -4.16
N SER A 371 -17.16 31.28 -3.57
CA SER A 371 -15.93 30.99 -4.32
C SER A 371 -16.15 29.99 -5.45
N THR A 372 -15.53 30.28 -6.61
CA THR A 372 -15.49 29.39 -7.77
C THR A 372 -14.21 28.57 -7.86
N LEU A 373 -13.21 28.86 -7.03
CA LEU A 373 -11.94 28.13 -6.97
C LEU A 373 -12.18 26.72 -6.42
N LEU A 374 -11.86 25.70 -7.22
CA LEU A 374 -12.12 24.30 -6.88
C LEU A 374 -11.52 23.88 -5.51
N PRO A 375 -10.27 24.20 -5.15
CA PRO A 375 -9.75 23.88 -3.83
C PRO A 375 -10.56 24.53 -2.69
N VAL A 376 -10.95 25.78 -2.85
CA VAL A 376 -11.75 26.51 -1.84
C VAL A 376 -13.16 25.91 -1.73
N ARG A 377 -13.80 25.55 -2.84
CA ARG A 377 -15.12 24.90 -2.86
C ARG A 377 -15.15 23.59 -2.04
N ARG A 378 -14.03 22.84 -2.01
CA ARG A 378 -13.90 21.64 -1.15
C ARG A 378 -14.01 22.01 0.33
N TRP A 379 -13.44 23.14 0.73
CA TRP A 379 -13.54 23.63 2.10
C TRP A 379 -14.93 24.22 2.40
N VAL A 380 -15.60 24.85 1.42
CA VAL A 380 -16.99 25.31 1.57
C VAL A 380 -17.91 24.12 1.88
N ALA A 381 -17.78 23.01 1.16
CA ALA A 381 -18.57 21.82 1.43
C ALA A 381 -18.28 21.27 2.84
N ARG A 382 -17.01 21.22 3.26
CA ARG A 382 -16.62 20.77 4.60
C ARG A 382 -17.11 21.68 5.72
N ALA A 383 -17.06 23.00 5.55
CA ALA A 383 -17.60 23.96 6.51
C ALA A 383 -19.13 23.79 6.69
N GLY A 384 -19.85 23.50 5.60
CA GLY A 384 -21.26 23.11 5.66
C GLY A 384 -21.48 21.85 6.49
N MET A 385 -20.59 20.84 6.34
CA MET A 385 -20.66 19.62 7.17
C MET A 385 -20.42 19.92 8.66
N ALA A 386 -19.43 20.76 9.00
CA ALA A 386 -19.16 21.17 10.37
C ALA A 386 -20.34 21.93 10.98
N ARG A 387 -20.94 22.84 10.22
CA ARG A 387 -22.17 23.56 10.63
C ARG A 387 -23.32 22.61 10.92
N GLY A 388 -23.56 21.65 10.05
CA GLY A 388 -24.61 20.65 10.21
C GLY A 388 -24.39 19.81 11.46
N GLN A 389 -23.14 19.40 11.72
CA GLN A 389 -22.78 18.66 12.91
C GLN A 389 -23.04 19.48 14.18
N ALA A 390 -22.57 20.73 14.25
CA ALA A 390 -22.78 21.60 15.39
C ALA A 390 -24.28 21.83 15.69
N LEU A 391 -25.09 22.07 14.65
CA LEU A 391 -26.54 22.20 14.79
C LEU A 391 -27.18 20.95 15.38
N ARG A 392 -26.73 19.78 14.96
CA ARG A 392 -27.20 18.51 15.52
C ARG A 392 -26.83 18.37 16.99
N ASP A 393 -25.60 18.72 17.35
CA ASP A 393 -25.07 18.54 18.71
C ASP A 393 -25.75 19.50 19.72
N ILE A 394 -26.21 20.69 19.28
CA ILE A 394 -27.04 21.59 20.09
C ILE A 394 -28.55 21.29 20.05
N GLY A 395 -28.94 20.17 19.40
CA GLY A 395 -30.35 19.72 19.33
C GLY A 395 -31.20 20.39 18.24
N ARG A 396 -30.63 21.24 17.35
CA ARG A 396 -31.29 21.89 16.22
C ARG A 396 -31.34 20.97 14.99
N SER A 397 -31.92 19.79 15.17
CA SER A 397 -31.86 18.70 14.16
C SER A 397 -32.50 19.05 12.81
N GLU A 398 -33.60 19.85 12.80
CA GLU A 398 -34.23 20.29 11.56
C GLU A 398 -33.29 21.21 10.73
N ASP A 399 -32.67 22.16 11.42
CA ASP A 399 -31.70 23.06 10.80
C ASP A 399 -30.46 22.29 10.30
N ALA A 400 -30.00 21.30 11.07
CA ALA A 400 -28.90 20.42 10.66
C ALA A 400 -29.23 19.66 9.37
N ALA A 401 -30.43 19.07 9.28
CA ALA A 401 -30.88 18.39 8.07
C ALA A 401 -30.93 19.33 6.87
N ALA A 402 -31.44 20.56 7.05
CA ALA A 402 -31.50 21.57 5.99
C ALA A 402 -30.09 21.96 5.48
N VAL A 403 -29.11 22.11 6.39
CA VAL A 403 -27.73 22.42 6.02
C VAL A 403 -27.10 21.27 5.24
N TYR A 404 -27.27 20.02 5.67
CA TYR A 404 -26.75 18.86 4.96
C TYR A 404 -27.39 18.69 3.56
N GLN A 405 -28.68 18.94 3.45
CA GLN A 405 -29.38 18.97 2.16
C GLN A 405 -28.83 20.07 1.24
N ALA A 406 -28.53 21.27 1.78
CA ALA A 406 -27.94 22.36 1.02
C ALA A 406 -26.54 22.03 0.48
N VAL A 407 -25.70 21.33 1.27
CA VAL A 407 -24.38 20.84 0.81
C VAL A 407 -24.57 19.88 -0.36
N HIS A 408 -25.48 18.91 -0.26
CA HIS A 408 -25.76 17.98 -1.35
C HIS A 408 -26.36 18.69 -2.57
N ALA A 409 -27.31 19.60 -2.37
CA ALA A 409 -27.93 20.36 -3.43
C ALA A 409 -26.94 21.21 -4.21
N ARG A 410 -25.87 21.67 -3.57
CA ARG A 410 -24.86 22.54 -4.21
C ARG A 410 -23.73 21.77 -4.89
N PHE A 411 -23.32 20.63 -4.35
CA PHE A 411 -22.11 19.92 -4.76
C PHE A 411 -22.35 18.47 -5.21
N GLY A 412 -23.60 18.02 -5.27
CA GLY A 412 -23.95 16.67 -5.73
C GLY A 412 -23.85 16.53 -7.26
N ARG A 413 -23.89 15.30 -7.74
CA ARG A 413 -23.80 14.97 -9.18
C ARG A 413 -24.84 15.66 -10.06
N HIS A 414 -26.02 15.93 -9.53
CA HIS A 414 -27.08 16.64 -10.27
C HIS A 414 -26.69 18.08 -10.72
N THR A 415 -25.63 18.63 -10.13
CA THR A 415 -25.07 19.93 -10.55
C THR A 415 -24.04 19.85 -11.67
N GLY A 416 -23.74 18.65 -12.17
CA GLY A 416 -22.67 18.39 -13.14
C GLY A 416 -21.27 18.38 -12.52
N GLU A 417 -21.18 18.31 -11.20
CA GLU A 417 -19.90 18.23 -10.49
C GLU A 417 -19.17 16.92 -10.82
N THR A 418 -17.88 17.01 -11.11
CA THR A 418 -17.02 15.87 -11.46
C THR A 418 -15.87 15.69 -10.47
N ASP A 419 -15.65 16.63 -9.55
CA ASP A 419 -14.60 16.50 -8.53
C ASP A 419 -14.97 15.45 -7.47
N ALA A 420 -14.15 14.40 -7.38
CA ALA A 420 -14.44 13.25 -6.53
C ALA A 420 -14.52 13.62 -5.03
N ALA A 421 -13.74 14.61 -4.56
CA ALA A 421 -13.75 15.03 -3.16
C ALA A 421 -15.00 15.83 -2.81
N LEU A 422 -15.47 16.68 -3.71
CA LEU A 422 -16.74 17.40 -3.56
C LEU A 422 -17.91 16.45 -3.61
N LEU A 423 -17.93 15.54 -4.58
CA LEU A 423 -18.97 14.51 -4.69
C LEU A 423 -19.07 13.66 -3.43
N LEU A 424 -17.92 13.22 -2.88
CA LEU A 424 -17.91 12.44 -1.64
C LEU A 424 -18.45 13.25 -0.46
N THR A 425 -18.07 14.53 -0.34
CA THR A 425 -18.57 15.40 0.73
C THR A 425 -20.07 15.65 0.60
N ALA A 426 -20.56 15.88 -0.62
CA ALA A 426 -21.97 16.08 -0.91
C ALA A 426 -22.79 14.80 -0.64
N THR A 427 -22.26 13.63 -1.01
CA THR A 427 -22.88 12.33 -0.71
C THR A 427 -22.96 12.12 0.79
N ARG A 428 -21.89 12.36 1.54
CA ARG A 428 -21.89 12.31 3.01
C ARG A 428 -22.85 13.33 3.64
N GLY A 429 -23.01 14.49 3.04
CA GLY A 429 -24.02 15.46 3.42
C GLY A 429 -25.44 14.89 3.31
N ALA A 430 -25.79 14.29 2.17
CA ALA A 430 -27.08 13.62 2.00
C ALA A 430 -27.27 12.47 3.03
N MET A 431 -26.22 11.67 3.27
CA MET A 431 -26.24 10.58 4.24
C MET A 431 -26.48 11.08 5.66
N ALA A 432 -25.77 12.12 6.08
CA ALA A 432 -25.93 12.75 7.38
C ALA A 432 -27.33 13.37 7.56
N GLY A 433 -27.81 14.09 6.54
CA GLY A 433 -29.16 14.65 6.52
C GLY A 433 -30.24 13.58 6.63
N ALA A 434 -30.11 12.48 5.88
CA ALA A 434 -31.03 11.36 5.95
C ALA A 434 -31.03 10.70 7.34
N SER A 435 -29.85 10.53 7.94
CA SER A 435 -29.71 9.98 9.29
C SER A 435 -30.37 10.87 10.35
N VAL A 436 -30.26 12.18 10.24
CA VAL A 436 -30.92 13.15 11.13
C VAL A 436 -32.43 13.08 10.97
N LEU A 437 -32.96 13.09 9.74
CA LEU A 437 -34.40 13.00 9.47
C LEU A 437 -35.00 11.71 9.99
N ARG A 438 -34.29 10.58 9.84
CA ARG A 438 -34.70 9.30 10.44
C ARG A 438 -34.85 9.41 11.98
N GLY A 439 -33.89 10.09 12.63
CA GLY A 439 -33.88 10.28 14.08
C GLY A 439 -35.04 11.16 14.60
N LEU A 440 -35.59 12.05 13.77
CA LEU A 440 -36.73 12.92 14.12
C LEU A 440 -38.06 12.17 14.17
N GLY A 441 -38.15 10.97 13.58
CA GLY A 441 -39.38 10.16 13.51
C GLY A 441 -40.44 10.76 12.56
N GLY A 442 -41.15 9.88 11.87
CA GLY A 442 -42.24 10.31 10.95
C GLY A 442 -41.82 11.01 9.67
N ARG A 443 -40.46 11.09 9.39
CA ARG A 443 -39.89 11.70 8.17
C ARG A 443 -39.09 10.69 7.34
N ASN A 444 -39.51 9.43 7.36
CA ASN A 444 -38.80 8.37 6.64
C ASN A 444 -38.76 8.60 5.13
N ASP A 445 -39.86 9.12 4.53
CA ASP A 445 -39.89 9.38 3.07
C ASP A 445 -38.84 10.41 2.65
N GLU A 446 -38.63 11.45 3.46
CA GLU A 446 -37.61 12.46 3.18
C GLU A 446 -36.19 11.90 3.39
N ALA A 447 -36.01 11.03 4.40
CA ALA A 447 -34.74 10.34 4.62
C ALA A 447 -34.41 9.40 3.45
N ILE A 448 -35.39 8.63 2.97
CA ILE A 448 -35.27 7.76 1.79
C ILE A 448 -34.88 8.59 0.55
N ALA A 449 -35.57 9.69 0.29
CA ALA A 449 -35.23 10.55 -0.86
C ALA A 449 -33.76 11.05 -0.83
N LEU A 450 -33.24 11.36 0.36
CA LEU A 450 -31.83 11.76 0.50
C LEU A 450 -30.87 10.60 0.32
N TYR A 451 -31.18 9.41 0.82
CA TYR A 451 -30.38 8.22 0.55
C TYR A 451 -30.39 7.85 -0.94
N GLU A 452 -31.53 7.97 -1.62
CA GLU A 452 -31.63 7.78 -3.07
C GLU A 452 -30.76 8.80 -3.83
N ALA A 453 -30.81 10.07 -3.42
CA ALA A 453 -29.96 11.10 -4.00
C ALA A 453 -28.48 10.82 -3.76
N ALA A 454 -28.11 10.36 -2.56
CA ALA A 454 -26.72 9.97 -2.23
C ALA A 454 -26.21 8.81 -3.09
N ALA A 455 -27.05 7.81 -3.36
CA ALA A 455 -26.70 6.63 -4.15
C ALA A 455 -26.80 6.84 -5.67
N SER A 456 -27.44 7.92 -6.11
CA SER A 456 -27.74 8.16 -7.52
C SER A 456 -26.47 8.33 -8.36
N GLY A 457 -26.38 7.58 -9.47
CA GLY A 457 -25.29 7.69 -10.44
C GLY A 457 -23.92 7.18 -9.92
N ILE A 458 -23.89 6.48 -8.80
CA ILE A 458 -22.68 5.84 -8.30
C ILE A 458 -22.70 4.36 -8.72
N ASP A 459 -21.71 3.95 -9.50
CA ASP A 459 -21.52 2.64 -10.10
C ASP A 459 -20.17 2.03 -9.66
N ALA A 460 -19.83 0.87 -10.23
CA ALA A 460 -18.58 0.17 -9.95
C ALA A 460 -17.30 0.95 -10.33
N ASP A 461 -17.41 1.92 -11.26
CA ASP A 461 -16.27 2.73 -11.70
C ASP A 461 -16.00 3.94 -10.80
N ALA A 462 -16.90 4.23 -9.86
CA ALA A 462 -16.72 5.32 -8.89
C ALA A 462 -15.56 5.02 -7.91
N SER A 463 -15.07 6.07 -7.22
CA SER A 463 -14.06 5.87 -6.18
C SER A 463 -14.57 4.94 -5.07
N GLN A 464 -13.66 4.20 -4.43
CA GLN A 464 -14.02 3.26 -3.34
C GLN A 464 -14.92 3.93 -2.29
N ALA A 465 -14.55 5.11 -1.81
CA ALA A 465 -15.31 5.82 -0.79
C ALA A 465 -16.75 6.17 -1.23
N LEU A 466 -16.96 6.52 -2.48
CA LEU A 466 -18.32 6.77 -3.02
C LEU A 466 -19.12 5.47 -3.12
N ARG A 467 -18.50 4.37 -3.53
CA ARG A 467 -19.14 3.06 -3.58
C ARG A 467 -19.59 2.60 -2.19
N GLU A 468 -18.74 2.79 -1.17
CA GLU A 468 -19.08 2.51 0.23
C GLU A 468 -20.33 3.26 0.68
N GLU A 469 -20.38 4.56 0.42
CA GLU A 469 -21.56 5.38 0.75
C GLU A 469 -22.82 4.94 -0.02
N ALA A 470 -22.68 4.57 -1.31
CA ALA A 470 -23.82 4.13 -2.12
C ALA A 470 -24.38 2.79 -1.66
N VAL A 471 -23.54 1.83 -1.32
CA VAL A 471 -23.95 0.53 -0.78
C VAL A 471 -24.69 0.75 0.54
N TYR A 472 -24.09 1.53 1.45
CA TYR A 472 -24.71 1.86 2.73
C TYR A 472 -26.07 2.57 2.54
N ALA A 473 -26.16 3.57 1.64
CA ALA A 473 -27.41 4.27 1.37
C ALA A 473 -28.51 3.32 0.89
N ARG A 474 -28.22 2.44 -0.07
CA ARG A 474 -29.20 1.48 -0.60
C ARG A 474 -29.67 0.49 0.47
N LEU A 475 -28.79 0.05 1.37
CA LEU A 475 -29.16 -0.79 2.51
C LEU A 475 -30.06 -0.03 3.50
N GLN A 476 -29.79 1.26 3.75
CA GLN A 476 -30.66 2.08 4.63
C GLN A 476 -32.04 2.32 4.02
N ILE A 477 -32.16 2.51 2.70
CA ILE A 477 -33.44 2.64 2.01
C ILE A 477 -34.29 1.38 2.23
N MET A 478 -33.70 0.21 2.06
CA MET A 478 -34.39 -1.05 2.27
C MET A 478 -34.89 -1.19 3.71
N ALA A 479 -34.04 -0.90 4.69
CA ALA A 479 -34.38 -0.96 6.10
C ALA A 479 -35.48 0.06 6.50
N LEU A 480 -35.55 1.22 5.84
CA LEU A 480 -36.55 2.25 6.14
C LEU A 480 -37.91 2.02 5.50
N ARG A 481 -37.91 1.40 4.30
CA ARG A 481 -39.15 1.08 3.60
C ARG A 481 -39.94 -0.01 4.33
N ASP A 482 -39.24 -0.91 5.04
CA ASP A 482 -39.85 -2.04 5.78
C ASP A 482 -40.89 -2.80 4.90
N GLU A 483 -40.56 -2.94 3.63
CA GLU A 483 -41.39 -3.62 2.64
C GLU A 483 -41.17 -5.13 2.74
N PRO A 484 -42.19 -5.95 2.36
CA PRO A 484 -42.03 -7.39 2.29
C PRO A 484 -40.85 -7.80 1.42
N ALA A 485 -40.24 -8.93 1.76
CA ALA A 485 -38.98 -9.38 1.11
C ALA A 485 -39.12 -9.56 -0.41
N ASP A 486 -40.26 -9.98 -0.92
CA ASP A 486 -40.53 -10.10 -2.37
C ASP A 486 -40.46 -8.76 -3.12
N VAL A 487 -40.87 -7.67 -2.45
CA VAL A 487 -40.86 -6.30 -2.97
C VAL A 487 -39.43 -5.72 -2.96
N GLN A 488 -38.60 -6.12 -2.01
CA GLN A 488 -37.21 -5.67 -1.88
C GLN A 488 -36.27 -6.34 -2.90
N ALA A 489 -36.64 -7.49 -3.44
CA ALA A 489 -35.80 -8.31 -4.32
C ALA A 489 -35.21 -7.55 -5.53
N PRO A 490 -35.94 -6.67 -6.27
CA PRO A 490 -35.35 -5.92 -7.38
C PRO A 490 -34.22 -4.99 -6.96
N MET A 491 -34.33 -4.31 -5.82
CA MET A 491 -33.32 -3.40 -5.31
C MET A 491 -32.05 -4.15 -4.88
N LEU A 492 -32.20 -5.29 -4.23
CA LEU A 492 -31.08 -6.17 -3.89
C LEU A 492 -30.38 -6.74 -5.13
N ASN A 493 -31.14 -7.11 -6.15
CA ASN A 493 -30.58 -7.59 -7.40
C ASN A 493 -29.77 -6.50 -8.09
N ALA A 494 -30.23 -5.25 -8.09
CA ALA A 494 -29.49 -4.10 -8.62
C ALA A 494 -28.21 -3.85 -7.80
N LEU A 495 -28.30 -3.89 -6.46
CA LEU A 495 -27.17 -3.74 -5.57
C LEU A 495 -26.12 -4.84 -5.82
N ALA A 496 -26.56 -6.08 -5.99
CA ALA A 496 -25.71 -7.22 -6.28
C ALA A 496 -25.07 -7.15 -7.68
N ALA A 497 -25.78 -6.63 -8.67
CA ALA A 497 -25.24 -6.42 -10.02
C ALA A 497 -24.14 -5.35 -10.03
N ASP A 498 -24.32 -4.25 -9.30
CA ASP A 498 -23.38 -3.13 -9.26
C ASP A 498 -22.15 -3.44 -8.40
N PHE A 499 -22.31 -4.07 -7.23
CA PHE A 499 -21.25 -4.17 -6.21
C PHE A 499 -20.97 -5.58 -5.71
N GLY A 500 -21.71 -6.60 -6.13
CA GLY A 500 -21.54 -7.98 -5.66
C GLY A 500 -20.19 -8.61 -6.04
N ARG A 501 -19.49 -8.05 -7.02
CA ARG A 501 -18.13 -8.44 -7.45
C ARG A 501 -17.11 -7.31 -7.30
N ASP A 502 -17.37 -6.36 -6.41
CA ASP A 502 -16.46 -5.25 -6.19
C ASP A 502 -15.06 -5.72 -5.78
N ALA A 503 -14.03 -4.96 -6.18
CA ALA A 503 -12.64 -5.28 -5.83
C ALA A 503 -12.38 -5.20 -4.32
N VAL A 504 -13.17 -4.40 -3.58
CA VAL A 504 -13.06 -4.22 -2.13
C VAL A 504 -13.80 -5.35 -1.40
N PRO A 505 -13.12 -6.22 -0.62
CA PRO A 505 -13.73 -7.36 0.05
C PRO A 505 -14.87 -6.96 1.00
N GLU A 506 -14.72 -5.84 1.71
CA GLU A 506 -15.71 -5.34 2.66
C GLU A 506 -17.04 -4.96 1.99
N LEU A 507 -16.98 -4.32 0.81
CA LEU A 507 -18.19 -4.01 0.03
C LEU A 507 -18.90 -5.26 -0.46
N ARG A 508 -18.13 -6.21 -1.02
CA ARG A 508 -18.69 -7.52 -1.42
C ARG A 508 -19.39 -8.19 -0.25
N ARG A 509 -18.75 -8.20 0.92
CA ARG A 509 -19.28 -8.81 2.12
C ARG A 509 -20.62 -8.19 2.52
N GLN A 510 -20.74 -6.86 2.54
CA GLN A 510 -22.00 -6.17 2.87
C GLN A 510 -23.14 -6.54 1.91
N VAL A 511 -22.86 -6.61 0.62
CA VAL A 511 -23.84 -7.02 -0.39
C VAL A 511 -24.25 -8.47 -0.23
N ILE A 512 -23.29 -9.36 0.06
CA ILE A 512 -23.54 -10.78 0.28
C ILE A 512 -24.31 -11.01 1.59
N ASP A 513 -23.99 -10.28 2.66
CA ASP A 513 -24.75 -10.30 3.91
C ASP A 513 -26.21 -9.88 3.70
N ALA A 514 -26.44 -8.83 2.90
CA ALA A 514 -27.78 -8.37 2.58
C ALA A 514 -28.58 -9.42 1.76
N LEU A 515 -27.95 -10.06 0.79
CA LEU A 515 -28.56 -11.16 0.03
C LEU A 515 -28.88 -12.36 0.93
N TYR A 516 -27.98 -12.68 1.84
CA TYR A 516 -28.17 -13.76 2.80
C TYR A 516 -29.33 -13.48 3.75
N SER A 517 -29.40 -12.26 4.32
CA SER A 517 -30.49 -11.82 5.20
C SER A 517 -31.82 -11.85 4.49
N HIS A 518 -31.89 -11.37 3.26
CA HIS A 518 -33.07 -11.41 2.43
C HIS A 518 -33.55 -12.84 2.15
N ALA A 519 -32.65 -13.74 1.81
CA ALA A 519 -33.00 -15.16 1.60
C ALA A 519 -33.52 -15.81 2.90
N HIS A 520 -33.00 -15.36 4.06
CA HIS A 520 -33.49 -15.80 5.36
C HIS A 520 -34.90 -15.26 5.66
N GLU A 521 -35.18 -13.99 5.37
CA GLU A 521 -36.50 -13.38 5.53
C GLU A 521 -37.55 -14.05 4.62
N LEU A 522 -37.23 -14.35 3.37
CA LEU A 522 -38.11 -15.11 2.49
C LEU A 522 -38.40 -16.50 3.05
N ARG A 523 -37.43 -17.14 3.68
CA ARG A 523 -37.66 -18.45 4.35
C ARG A 523 -38.60 -18.31 5.53
N GLU A 524 -38.46 -17.28 6.39
CA GLU A 524 -39.33 -17.02 7.52
C GLU A 524 -40.77 -16.66 7.08
N ALA A 525 -40.90 -16.02 5.90
CA ALA A 525 -42.17 -15.73 5.24
C ALA A 525 -42.78 -16.94 4.52
N GLU A 526 -42.16 -18.14 4.63
CA GLU A 526 -42.59 -19.38 3.97
C GLU A 526 -42.54 -19.31 2.40
N ALA A 527 -41.90 -18.31 1.85
CA ALA A 527 -41.64 -18.15 0.40
C ALA A 527 -40.44 -18.99 -0.01
N PHE A 528 -40.53 -20.32 0.05
CA PHE A 528 -39.40 -21.24 -0.04
C PHE A 528 -38.72 -21.25 -1.39
N GLU A 529 -39.47 -21.20 -2.50
CA GLU A 529 -38.87 -21.19 -3.86
C GLU A 529 -38.10 -19.89 -4.13
N GLU A 530 -38.64 -18.77 -3.67
CA GLU A 530 -38.01 -17.45 -3.73
C GLU A 530 -36.75 -17.41 -2.86
N ALA A 531 -36.78 -18.02 -1.67
CA ALA A 531 -35.60 -18.16 -0.80
C ALA A 531 -34.51 -19.01 -1.44
N ILE A 532 -34.86 -20.13 -2.08
CA ILE A 532 -33.90 -20.96 -2.83
C ILE A 532 -33.26 -20.14 -3.96
N ALA A 533 -34.09 -19.41 -4.75
CA ALA A 533 -33.60 -18.56 -5.84
C ALA A 533 -32.69 -17.42 -5.34
N ALA A 534 -32.96 -16.88 -4.14
CA ALA A 534 -32.09 -15.87 -3.52
C ALA A 534 -30.74 -16.45 -3.07
N TYR A 535 -30.73 -17.66 -2.48
CA TYR A 535 -29.47 -18.38 -2.20
C TYR A 535 -28.70 -18.69 -3.48
N ASP A 536 -29.35 -19.10 -4.56
CA ASP A 536 -28.70 -19.38 -5.85
C ASP A 536 -28.00 -18.14 -6.41
N ARG A 537 -28.62 -16.96 -6.32
CA ARG A 537 -28.00 -15.70 -6.73
C ARG A 537 -26.76 -15.38 -5.92
N LEU A 538 -26.81 -15.54 -4.59
CA LEU A 538 -25.66 -15.36 -3.71
C LEU A 538 -24.53 -16.32 -4.10
N LEU A 539 -24.84 -17.59 -4.32
CA LEU A 539 -23.84 -18.61 -4.70
C LEU A 539 -23.20 -18.34 -6.05
N ALA A 540 -23.98 -17.86 -7.03
CA ALA A 540 -23.46 -17.49 -8.34
C ALA A 540 -22.49 -16.28 -8.27
N LEU A 541 -22.74 -15.34 -7.36
CA LEU A 541 -21.82 -14.21 -7.14
C LEU A 541 -20.53 -14.63 -6.46
N THR A 542 -20.58 -15.64 -5.61
CA THR A 542 -19.48 -16.08 -4.75
C THR A 542 -18.76 -17.34 -5.22
N ALA A 543 -18.94 -17.73 -6.48
CA ALA A 543 -18.36 -18.97 -7.04
C ALA A 543 -16.83 -19.03 -6.93
N GLU A 544 -16.14 -17.91 -7.14
CA GLU A 544 -14.67 -17.77 -7.11
C GLU A 544 -14.16 -17.04 -5.84
N GLU A 545 -15.01 -16.89 -4.83
CA GLU A 545 -14.64 -16.13 -3.64
C GLU A 545 -13.61 -16.88 -2.78
N SER A 546 -12.67 -16.12 -2.22
CA SER A 546 -11.58 -16.63 -1.38
C SER A 546 -11.53 -15.98 0.01
N ASP A 547 -12.28 -14.89 0.24
CA ASP A 547 -12.34 -14.24 1.53
C ASP A 547 -12.96 -15.15 2.58
N ALA A 548 -12.27 -15.33 3.72
CA ALA A 548 -12.67 -16.28 4.75
C ALA A 548 -14.01 -15.92 5.42
N GLN A 549 -14.34 -14.62 5.55
CA GLN A 549 -15.59 -14.17 6.16
C GLN A 549 -16.75 -14.39 5.19
N VAL A 550 -16.56 -14.07 3.92
CA VAL A 550 -17.55 -14.34 2.88
C VAL A 550 -17.79 -15.83 2.72
N LEU A 551 -16.74 -16.65 2.73
CA LEU A 551 -16.87 -18.11 2.65
C LEU A 551 -17.69 -18.70 3.82
N GLN A 552 -17.67 -18.07 4.99
CA GLN A 552 -18.51 -18.45 6.12
C GLN A 552 -20.01 -18.21 5.82
N ILE A 553 -20.33 -17.07 5.19
CA ILE A 553 -21.72 -16.74 4.78
C ILE A 553 -22.17 -17.72 3.68
N VAL A 554 -21.31 -17.99 2.72
CA VAL A 554 -21.59 -18.95 1.62
C VAL A 554 -21.86 -20.34 2.16
N ALA A 555 -21.09 -20.80 3.15
CA ALA A 555 -21.30 -22.10 3.78
C ALA A 555 -22.65 -22.17 4.51
N SER A 556 -23.01 -21.06 5.21
CA SER A 556 -24.32 -20.94 5.87
C SER A 556 -25.47 -20.88 4.85
N ALA A 557 -25.29 -20.18 3.73
CA ALA A 557 -26.28 -20.10 2.66
C ALA A 557 -26.54 -21.48 2.02
N LEU A 558 -25.48 -22.22 1.72
CA LEU A 558 -25.60 -23.60 1.21
C LEU A 558 -26.29 -24.51 2.23
N LEU A 559 -25.94 -24.41 3.51
CA LEU A 559 -26.55 -25.22 4.57
C LEU A 559 -28.05 -24.96 4.67
N ASN A 560 -28.45 -23.68 4.65
CA ASN A 560 -29.85 -23.26 4.70
C ASN A 560 -30.60 -23.69 3.43
N LYS A 561 -30.02 -23.51 2.26
CA LYS A 561 -30.59 -23.98 1.00
C LYS A 561 -30.81 -25.49 1.01
N GLY A 562 -29.82 -26.27 1.43
CA GLY A 562 -29.94 -27.71 1.57
C GLY A 562 -31.04 -28.11 2.55
N TYR A 563 -31.17 -27.38 3.67
CA TYR A 563 -32.25 -27.61 4.64
C TYR A 563 -33.65 -27.35 4.03
N LEU A 564 -33.80 -26.22 3.30
CA LEU A 564 -35.04 -25.89 2.58
C LEU A 564 -35.43 -27.02 1.62
N LEU A 565 -34.51 -27.41 0.76
CA LEU A 565 -34.73 -28.45 -0.25
C LEU A 565 -35.11 -29.79 0.39
N LEU A 566 -34.42 -30.17 1.50
CA LEU A 566 -34.63 -31.47 2.13
C LEU A 566 -35.91 -31.52 3.00
N LYS A 567 -36.17 -30.47 3.76
CA LYS A 567 -37.15 -30.51 4.85
C LYS A 567 -38.47 -29.81 4.58
N LEU A 568 -38.45 -28.77 3.73
CA LEU A 568 -39.61 -27.92 3.50
C LEU A 568 -40.20 -28.08 2.09
N VAL A 569 -39.37 -28.42 1.09
CA VAL A 569 -39.78 -28.57 -0.32
C VAL A 569 -39.76 -30.03 -0.79
N ASP A 570 -39.31 -30.96 0.03
CA ASP A 570 -39.16 -32.38 -0.22
C ASP A 570 -38.42 -32.74 -1.56
N ARG A 571 -37.28 -32.06 -1.78
CA ARG A 571 -36.39 -32.27 -2.97
C ARG A 571 -35.03 -32.83 -2.53
N PRO A 572 -34.98 -34.09 -2.00
CA PRO A 572 -33.77 -34.65 -1.38
C PRO A 572 -32.62 -34.86 -2.37
N ALA A 573 -32.88 -35.08 -3.67
CA ALA A 573 -31.86 -35.22 -4.69
C ALA A 573 -31.09 -33.90 -4.90
N GLU A 574 -31.78 -32.78 -4.95
CA GLU A 574 -31.16 -31.48 -5.08
C GLU A 574 -30.47 -31.06 -3.79
N ALA A 575 -31.05 -31.37 -2.64
CA ALA A 575 -30.41 -31.16 -1.35
C ALA A 575 -29.07 -31.93 -1.24
N LEU A 576 -29.01 -33.17 -1.77
CA LEU A 576 -27.79 -33.99 -1.80
C LEU A 576 -26.67 -33.27 -2.58
N VAL A 577 -26.98 -32.71 -3.76
CA VAL A 577 -26.00 -31.93 -4.55
C VAL A 577 -25.44 -30.73 -3.77
N VAL A 578 -26.31 -30.01 -3.06
CA VAL A 578 -25.91 -28.85 -2.24
C VAL A 578 -25.01 -29.29 -1.09
N TYR A 579 -25.32 -30.38 -0.39
CA TYR A 579 -24.47 -30.88 0.69
C TYR A 579 -23.14 -31.44 0.19
N ASP A 580 -23.12 -32.05 -0.99
CA ASP A 580 -21.88 -32.49 -1.65
C ASP A 580 -21.01 -31.30 -2.03
N GLU A 581 -21.60 -30.18 -2.47
CA GLU A 581 -20.89 -28.94 -2.74
C GLU A 581 -20.25 -28.37 -1.47
N ILE A 582 -20.97 -28.35 -0.32
CA ILE A 582 -20.39 -27.91 0.96
C ILE A 582 -19.15 -28.73 1.28
N VAL A 583 -19.25 -30.05 1.21
CA VAL A 583 -18.13 -30.93 1.54
C VAL A 583 -16.98 -30.73 0.56
N ALA A 584 -17.24 -30.59 -0.74
CA ALA A 584 -16.20 -30.40 -1.75
C ALA A 584 -15.50 -29.05 -1.63
N ARG A 585 -16.27 -27.97 -1.41
CA ARG A 585 -15.77 -26.59 -1.41
C ARG A 585 -15.04 -26.23 -0.12
N PHE A 586 -15.48 -26.71 1.04
CA PHE A 586 -15.01 -26.24 2.35
C PHE A 586 -14.17 -27.25 3.12
N ARG A 587 -13.95 -28.48 2.61
CA ARG A 587 -13.16 -29.55 3.26
C ARG A 587 -11.77 -29.11 3.74
N ASN A 588 -11.21 -28.04 3.14
CA ASN A 588 -9.86 -27.55 3.42
C ASN A 588 -9.83 -26.38 4.43
N ILE A 589 -10.99 -25.89 4.87
CA ILE A 589 -11.08 -24.76 5.80
C ILE A 589 -11.17 -25.29 7.23
N THR A 590 -10.24 -24.85 8.11
CA THR A 590 -10.03 -25.41 9.44
C THR A 590 -10.63 -24.62 10.58
N SER A 591 -11.42 -23.55 10.32
CA SER A 591 -12.08 -22.79 11.39
C SER A 591 -13.09 -23.66 12.15
N GLU A 592 -13.27 -23.39 13.44
CA GLU A 592 -14.23 -24.13 14.30
C GLU A 592 -15.66 -24.05 13.75
N SER A 593 -16.07 -22.86 13.32
CA SER A 593 -17.38 -22.62 12.70
C SER A 593 -17.57 -23.42 11.41
N MET A 594 -16.55 -23.52 10.59
CA MET A 594 -16.62 -24.31 9.34
C MET A 594 -16.66 -25.81 9.61
N ARG A 595 -15.99 -26.30 10.65
CA ARG A 595 -16.07 -27.71 11.07
C ARG A 595 -17.48 -28.09 11.53
N ASP A 596 -18.17 -27.20 12.26
CA ASP A 596 -19.56 -27.39 12.63
C ASP A 596 -20.48 -27.43 11.39
N THR A 597 -20.29 -26.52 10.44
CA THR A 597 -21.03 -26.50 9.17
C THR A 597 -20.82 -27.78 8.37
N LEU A 598 -19.57 -28.25 8.25
CA LEU A 598 -19.25 -29.50 7.56
C LEU A 598 -19.87 -30.74 8.26
N SER A 599 -19.88 -30.74 9.60
CA SER A 599 -20.52 -31.81 10.39
C SER A 599 -22.01 -31.87 10.15
N LYS A 600 -22.69 -30.70 10.16
CA LYS A 600 -24.12 -30.58 9.87
C LYS A 600 -24.44 -30.99 8.42
N ALA A 601 -23.62 -30.55 7.47
CA ALA A 601 -23.77 -30.93 6.07
C ALA A 601 -23.61 -32.43 5.86
N ALA A 602 -22.62 -33.06 6.49
CA ALA A 602 -22.40 -34.50 6.41
C ALA A 602 -23.57 -35.31 7.00
N ALA A 603 -24.13 -34.89 8.14
CA ALA A 603 -25.30 -35.50 8.73
C ALA A 603 -26.55 -35.35 7.85
N SER A 604 -26.78 -34.18 7.28
CA SER A 604 -27.92 -33.90 6.40
C SER A 604 -27.77 -34.63 5.06
N ARG A 605 -26.54 -34.71 4.52
CA ARG A 605 -26.20 -35.52 3.36
C ARG A 605 -26.60 -37.00 3.54
N GLN A 606 -26.26 -37.55 4.71
CA GLN A 606 -26.65 -38.92 5.04
C GLN A 606 -28.18 -39.11 5.09
N THR A 607 -28.89 -38.09 5.62
CA THR A 607 -30.35 -38.06 5.61
C THR A 607 -30.92 -38.05 4.19
N CYS A 608 -30.32 -37.24 3.28
CA CYS A 608 -30.74 -37.24 1.85
C CYS A 608 -30.59 -38.62 1.21
N LEU A 609 -29.45 -39.28 1.43
CA LEU A 609 -29.19 -40.64 0.87
C LEU A 609 -30.21 -41.65 1.39
N VAL A 610 -30.51 -41.63 2.69
CA VAL A 610 -31.53 -42.53 3.28
C VAL A 610 -32.92 -42.22 2.74
N THR A 611 -33.28 -40.97 2.51
CA THR A 611 -34.56 -40.55 1.96
C THR A 611 -34.69 -40.94 0.50
N LEU A 612 -33.65 -40.79 -0.32
CA LEU A 612 -33.61 -41.18 -1.73
C LEU A 612 -33.65 -42.68 -1.87
N ASP A 613 -32.97 -43.43 -0.99
CA ASP A 613 -33.02 -44.88 -0.94
C ASP A 613 -34.45 -45.38 -0.67
N LYS A 614 -35.15 -44.76 0.26
CA LYS A 614 -36.57 -45.03 0.54
C LYS A 614 -37.51 -44.68 -0.61
N LEU A 615 -37.20 -43.61 -1.38
CA LEU A 615 -38.02 -43.16 -2.52
C LEU A 615 -37.76 -43.98 -3.81
N SER A 616 -36.53 -44.48 -4.00
CA SER A 616 -36.14 -45.15 -5.24
C SER A 616 -36.61 -46.58 -5.33
N GLY A 617 -36.92 -47.22 -4.23
CA GLY A 617 -37.30 -48.66 -4.22
C GLY A 617 -36.23 -49.55 -4.88
N ALA A 618 -35.04 -49.00 -5.11
CA ALA A 618 -33.93 -49.66 -5.78
C ALA A 618 -33.08 -50.38 -4.74
N ASP A 619 -33.10 -51.67 -4.84
CA ASP A 619 -32.19 -52.64 -4.26
C ASP A 619 -30.74 -52.24 -4.58
N PHE A 620 -30.07 -51.45 -3.76
CA PHE A 620 -28.63 -51.47 -3.68
C PHE A 620 -28.28 -52.79 -3.03
N GLY A 621 -27.86 -53.80 -3.85
CA GLY A 621 -27.63 -55.19 -3.51
C GLY A 621 -26.79 -55.41 -2.26
N GLY A 622 -27.38 -55.30 -1.13
CA GLY A 622 -26.98 -55.58 0.21
C GLY A 622 -28.12 -55.20 1.13
N ASP A 623 -28.92 -56.23 1.48
CA ASP A 623 -29.91 -56.17 2.53
C ASP A 623 -29.17 -55.92 3.86
N PHE A 624 -28.96 -54.64 4.20
CA PHE A 624 -28.52 -54.28 5.53
C PHE A 624 -29.78 -54.12 6.37
N PRO A 625 -30.12 -55.08 7.25
CA PRO A 625 -31.26 -54.91 8.12
C PRO A 625 -31.03 -53.68 9.00
N ASP A 626 -32.06 -52.84 9.12
CA ASP A 626 -32.08 -51.67 10.02
C ASP A 626 -31.47 -52.06 11.38
N LEU A 627 -30.31 -51.55 11.71
CA LEU A 627 -29.74 -51.75 13.04
C LEU A 627 -30.59 -50.93 14.01
N PRO A 628 -31.21 -51.54 15.03
CA PRO A 628 -31.98 -50.79 16.00
C PRO A 628 -31.11 -49.72 16.62
N VAL A 629 -31.60 -48.46 16.70
CA VAL A 629 -30.86 -47.31 17.25
C VAL A 629 -30.33 -47.65 18.63
N ASP A 630 -31.11 -48.32 19.44
CA ASP A 630 -30.75 -48.75 20.79
C ASP A 630 -29.50 -49.68 20.80
N LYS A 631 -29.39 -50.56 19.82
CA LYS A 631 -28.21 -51.45 19.69
C LYS A 631 -26.94 -50.76 19.25
N LEU A 632 -27.07 -49.77 18.35
CA LEU A 632 -25.93 -48.93 17.94
C LEU A 632 -25.44 -48.06 19.06
N ASP A 633 -26.36 -47.50 19.87
CA ASP A 633 -26.02 -46.69 21.05
C ASP A 633 -25.35 -47.52 22.14
N GLU A 634 -25.79 -48.79 22.34
CA GLU A 634 -25.15 -49.76 23.23
C GLU A 634 -23.71 -50.02 22.83
N ILE A 635 -23.44 -50.26 21.51
CA ILE A 635 -22.12 -50.48 20.95
C ILE A 635 -21.23 -49.23 21.19
N ARG A 636 -21.75 -48.05 20.87
CA ARG A 636 -21.06 -46.75 21.10
C ARG A 636 -20.72 -46.56 22.55
N ALA A 637 -21.65 -46.84 23.46
CA ALA A 637 -21.47 -46.73 24.89
C ALA A 637 -20.39 -47.70 25.37
N THR A 638 -20.39 -48.94 24.90
CA THR A 638 -19.41 -50.00 25.26
C THR A 638 -17.99 -49.59 24.82
N ILE A 639 -17.82 -49.08 23.57
CA ILE A 639 -16.53 -48.64 23.07
C ILE A 639 -16.03 -47.40 23.84
N SER A 640 -16.94 -46.46 24.19
CA SER A 640 -16.60 -45.29 24.99
C SER A 640 -16.18 -45.66 26.40
N ARG A 641 -16.88 -46.59 27.05
CA ARG A 641 -16.53 -47.10 28.37
C ARG A 641 -15.19 -47.84 28.36
N GLY A 642 -14.90 -48.62 27.29
CA GLY A 642 -13.62 -49.27 27.09
C GLY A 642 -12.47 -48.26 27.03
N TYR A 643 -12.65 -47.17 26.34
CA TYR A 643 -11.69 -46.06 26.27
C TYR A 643 -11.50 -45.37 27.63
N GLU A 644 -12.59 -45.04 28.33
CA GLU A 644 -12.56 -44.45 29.68
C GLU A 644 -11.81 -45.31 30.71
N LEU A 645 -12.00 -46.62 30.65
CA LEU A 645 -11.22 -47.56 31.46
C LEU A 645 -9.73 -47.54 31.12
N GLY A 646 -9.39 -47.43 29.83
CA GLY A 646 -8.03 -47.25 29.39
C GLY A 646 -7.36 -45.98 29.97
N GLU A 647 -8.05 -44.86 29.89
CA GLU A 647 -7.58 -43.59 30.47
C GLU A 647 -7.49 -43.65 32.01
N ALA A 648 -8.35 -44.41 32.68
CA ALA A 648 -8.32 -44.62 34.11
C ALA A 648 -7.23 -45.62 34.61
N GLY A 649 -6.32 -46.06 33.69
CA GLY A 649 -5.23 -46.99 34.04
C GLY A 649 -5.64 -48.46 34.04
N LYS A 650 -6.86 -48.81 33.59
CA LYS A 650 -7.43 -50.15 33.50
C LYS A 650 -7.44 -50.70 32.08
N GLN A 651 -6.33 -50.62 31.38
CA GLN A 651 -6.23 -50.91 29.94
C GLN A 651 -6.66 -52.32 29.60
N ARG A 652 -6.43 -53.30 30.47
CA ARG A 652 -6.84 -54.72 30.21
C ARG A 652 -8.36 -54.87 30.19
N GLU A 653 -9.07 -54.25 31.18
CA GLU A 653 -10.53 -54.25 31.20
C GLU A 653 -11.12 -53.52 30.00
N GLY A 654 -10.48 -52.40 29.59
CA GLY A 654 -10.87 -51.62 28.38
C GLY A 654 -10.70 -52.40 27.08
N ILE A 655 -9.60 -53.19 26.95
CA ILE A 655 -9.36 -54.08 25.80
C ILE A 655 -10.41 -55.20 25.78
N GLU A 656 -10.77 -55.82 26.89
CA GLU A 656 -11.82 -56.85 26.96
C GLU A 656 -13.16 -56.37 26.45
N LEU A 657 -13.57 -55.13 26.79
CA LEU A 657 -14.80 -54.53 26.26
C LEU A 657 -14.72 -54.23 24.75
N THR A 658 -13.59 -53.74 24.27
CA THR A 658 -13.41 -53.53 22.83
C THR A 658 -13.34 -54.85 22.04
N ASP A 659 -12.74 -55.91 22.62
CA ASP A 659 -12.68 -57.27 22.03
C ASP A 659 -14.06 -57.91 21.93
N GLN A 660 -14.96 -57.69 22.88
CA GLN A 660 -16.37 -58.12 22.78
C GLN A 660 -17.06 -57.52 21.57
N VAL A 661 -16.97 -56.18 21.39
CA VAL A 661 -17.55 -55.50 20.23
C VAL A 661 -16.95 -55.99 18.95
N LEU A 662 -15.66 -56.16 18.87
CA LEU A 662 -14.97 -56.64 17.68
C LEU A 662 -15.36 -58.10 17.35
N ALA A 663 -15.42 -58.97 18.34
CA ALA A 663 -15.80 -60.38 18.10
C ALA A 663 -17.21 -60.54 17.49
N GLU A 664 -18.13 -59.64 17.87
CA GLU A 664 -19.51 -59.70 17.33
C GLU A 664 -19.69 -59.03 15.99
N HIS A 665 -18.94 -57.94 15.71
CA HIS A 665 -19.28 -57.00 14.67
C HIS A 665 -18.20 -56.73 13.62
N ILE A 666 -16.96 -57.26 13.79
CA ILE A 666 -15.79 -56.92 12.92
C ILE A 666 -15.98 -57.38 11.47
N GLU A 667 -16.74 -58.46 11.24
CA GLU A 667 -17.04 -58.97 9.89
C GLU A 667 -18.27 -58.32 9.26
N SER A 668 -18.87 -57.33 9.93
CA SER A 668 -20.05 -56.67 9.39
C SER A 668 -19.70 -55.81 8.18
N SER A 669 -20.52 -55.88 7.17
CA SER A 669 -20.46 -54.96 6.02
C SER A 669 -21.26 -53.67 6.24
N HIS A 670 -22.02 -53.58 7.35
CA HIS A 670 -22.81 -52.36 7.67
C HIS A 670 -21.91 -51.16 7.92
N PRO A 671 -22.04 -50.05 7.18
CA PRO A 671 -21.11 -48.92 7.22
C PRO A 671 -20.89 -48.36 8.63
N GLU A 672 -21.97 -48.24 9.42
CA GLU A 672 -21.87 -47.71 10.79
C GLU A 672 -21.16 -48.68 11.74
N LEU A 673 -21.39 -49.96 11.63
CA LEU A 673 -20.66 -51.00 12.38
C LEU A 673 -19.18 -51.01 12.02
N ARG A 674 -18.86 -50.89 10.73
CA ARG A 674 -17.46 -50.77 10.26
C ARG A 674 -16.79 -49.55 10.86
N ASN A 675 -17.51 -48.38 10.93
CA ASN A 675 -17.04 -47.18 11.58
C ASN A 675 -16.78 -47.40 13.09
N GLN A 676 -17.70 -48.06 13.81
CA GLN A 676 -17.53 -48.37 15.23
C GLN A 676 -16.40 -49.41 15.47
N CYS A 677 -16.28 -50.45 14.66
CA CYS A 677 -15.19 -51.42 14.76
C CYS A 677 -13.83 -50.80 14.48
N SER A 678 -13.72 -49.90 13.49
CA SER A 678 -12.47 -49.13 13.31
C SER A 678 -12.09 -48.27 14.51
N ARG A 679 -13.08 -47.68 15.20
CA ARG A 679 -12.90 -46.96 16.45
C ARG A 679 -12.45 -47.88 17.57
N ALA A 680 -13.08 -49.05 17.70
CA ALA A 680 -12.68 -50.07 18.71
C ALA A 680 -11.23 -50.54 18.50
N LEU A 681 -10.83 -50.88 17.23
CA LEU A 681 -9.45 -51.26 16.92
C LEU A 681 -8.46 -50.14 17.22
N THR A 682 -8.81 -48.89 16.98
CA THR A 682 -7.95 -47.75 17.31
C THR A 682 -7.73 -47.65 18.82
N ASN A 683 -8.80 -47.74 19.63
CA ASN A 683 -8.73 -47.70 21.08
C ASN A 683 -7.93 -48.88 21.62
N LYS A 684 -8.13 -50.05 21.08
CA LYS A 684 -7.37 -51.25 21.44
C LYS A 684 -5.88 -51.08 21.14
N THR A 685 -5.52 -50.59 19.98
CA THR A 685 -4.14 -50.32 19.56
C THR A 685 -3.47 -49.32 20.55
N TYR A 686 -4.18 -48.25 20.91
CA TYR A 686 -3.73 -47.26 21.89
C TYR A 686 -3.47 -47.88 23.27
N MET A 687 -4.44 -48.66 23.81
CA MET A 687 -4.32 -49.34 25.10
C MET A 687 -3.17 -50.38 25.12
N LEU A 688 -2.98 -51.14 24.06
CA LEU A 688 -1.87 -52.06 23.87
C LEU A 688 -0.51 -51.34 23.91
N GLN A 689 -0.45 -50.16 23.30
CA GLN A 689 0.75 -49.33 23.34
C GLN A 689 1.06 -48.83 24.77
N GLN A 690 0.04 -48.41 25.54
CA GLN A 690 0.19 -48.03 26.93
C GLN A 690 0.69 -49.19 27.80
N LEU A 691 0.26 -50.41 27.50
CA LEU A 691 0.74 -51.63 28.18
C LEU A 691 2.14 -52.12 27.74
N GLY A 692 2.75 -51.45 26.72
CA GLY A 692 4.04 -51.87 26.17
C GLY A 692 4.01 -53.18 25.40
N GLN A 693 2.84 -53.67 24.97
CA GLN A 693 2.68 -54.94 24.23
C GLN A 693 2.93 -54.71 22.74
N LEU A 694 4.17 -54.42 22.37
CA LEU A 694 4.56 -53.87 21.08
C LEU A 694 4.21 -54.77 19.89
N GLU A 695 4.42 -56.07 19.97
CA GLU A 695 4.04 -56.99 18.90
C GLU A 695 2.52 -57.03 18.68
N ARG A 696 1.74 -56.95 19.73
CA ARG A 696 0.28 -56.87 19.63
C ARG A 696 -0.20 -55.52 19.04
N VAL A 697 0.51 -54.42 19.30
CA VAL A 697 0.27 -53.10 18.63
C VAL A 697 0.45 -53.25 17.15
N ILE A 698 1.54 -53.91 16.69
CA ILE A 698 1.82 -54.14 15.27
C ILE A 698 0.70 -54.97 14.65
N ALA A 699 0.35 -56.10 15.23
CA ALA A 699 -0.69 -56.97 14.72
C ALA A 699 -2.07 -56.28 14.62
N CYS A 700 -2.43 -55.49 15.66
CA CYS A 700 -3.71 -54.78 15.64
C CYS A 700 -3.75 -53.61 14.60
N ALA A 701 -2.62 -52.96 14.38
CA ALA A 701 -2.51 -51.94 13.32
C ALA A 701 -2.53 -52.58 11.90
N GLU A 702 -1.93 -53.75 11.75
CA GLU A 702 -2.01 -54.51 10.48
C GLU A 702 -3.42 -55.01 10.20
N GLU A 703 -4.15 -55.45 11.20
CA GLU A 703 -5.58 -55.80 11.08
C GLU A 703 -6.39 -54.57 10.71
N MET A 704 -6.15 -53.43 11.30
CA MET A 704 -6.79 -52.18 10.95
C MET A 704 -6.54 -51.82 9.49
N ASP A 705 -5.31 -51.91 9.02
CA ASP A 705 -4.93 -51.56 7.65
C ASP A 705 -5.49 -52.56 6.65
N THR A 706 -5.44 -53.85 6.92
CA THR A 706 -5.97 -54.88 6.06
C THR A 706 -7.48 -54.74 5.85
N ARG A 707 -8.24 -54.42 6.89
CA ARG A 707 -9.70 -54.29 6.85
C ARG A 707 -10.23 -53.00 6.36
N TYR A 708 -9.50 -51.89 6.61
CA TYR A 708 -9.98 -50.54 6.43
C TYR A 708 -9.05 -49.61 5.63
N GLY A 709 -7.90 -50.13 5.15
CA GLY A 709 -6.93 -49.35 4.41
C GLY A 709 -7.42 -48.76 3.09
N GLU A 710 -8.36 -49.42 2.45
CA GLU A 710 -8.98 -48.98 1.20
C GLU A 710 -10.33 -48.29 1.37
N GLU A 711 -10.77 -48.05 2.63
CA GLU A 711 -12.05 -47.36 2.89
C GLU A 711 -11.99 -45.92 2.45
N LEU A 712 -13.06 -45.46 1.82
CA LEU A 712 -13.17 -44.08 1.34
C LEU A 712 -13.59 -43.12 2.47
N SER A 713 -14.07 -43.63 3.60
CA SER A 713 -14.50 -42.83 4.74
C SER A 713 -13.29 -42.11 5.37
N MET A 714 -13.31 -40.79 5.34
CA MET A 714 -12.20 -39.95 5.87
C MET A 714 -11.93 -40.22 7.36
N SER A 715 -12.97 -40.39 8.16
CA SER A 715 -12.83 -40.69 9.59
C SER A 715 -12.18 -42.05 9.85
N ILE A 716 -12.38 -43.01 8.96
CA ILE A 716 -11.72 -44.32 9.02
C ILE A 716 -10.28 -44.18 8.55
N GLN A 717 -10.00 -43.41 7.48
CA GLN A 717 -8.64 -43.15 6.99
C GLN A 717 -7.76 -42.45 8.05
N GLU A 718 -8.30 -41.51 8.79
CA GLU A 718 -7.61 -40.87 9.91
C GLU A 718 -7.19 -41.87 11.00
N ARG A 719 -8.08 -42.84 11.30
CA ARG A 719 -7.81 -43.93 12.25
C ARG A 719 -6.78 -44.93 11.72
N VAL A 720 -6.83 -45.28 10.45
CA VAL A 720 -5.80 -46.13 9.80
C VAL A 720 -4.43 -45.46 9.91
N ALA A 721 -4.35 -44.15 9.55
CA ALA A 721 -3.12 -43.40 9.64
C ALA A 721 -2.60 -43.28 11.10
N LEU A 722 -3.52 -43.16 12.05
CA LEU A 722 -3.19 -43.14 13.48
C LEU A 722 -2.61 -44.52 13.96
N CYS A 723 -3.26 -45.64 13.57
CA CYS A 723 -2.80 -46.97 13.92
C CYS A 723 -1.45 -47.28 13.25
N LEU A 724 -1.23 -46.90 11.99
CA LEU A 724 0.11 -47.01 11.37
C LEU A 724 1.15 -46.15 12.09
N GLY A 725 0.79 -45.01 12.66
CA GLY A 725 1.64 -44.21 13.52
C GLY A 725 2.00 -44.89 14.87
N TYR A 726 1.12 -45.72 15.42
CA TYR A 726 1.40 -46.54 16.57
C TYR A 726 2.30 -47.74 16.18
N LYS A 727 2.05 -48.34 15.01
CA LYS A 727 2.92 -49.41 14.46
C LYS A 727 4.35 -48.93 14.29
N SER A 728 4.56 -47.76 13.67
CA SER A 728 5.90 -47.19 13.49
C SER A 728 6.62 -46.98 14.84
N ALA A 729 5.90 -46.42 15.83
CA ALA A 729 6.49 -46.23 17.17
C ALA A 729 6.79 -47.57 17.93
N ALA A 730 6.05 -48.63 17.63
CA ALA A 730 6.31 -49.94 18.18
C ALA A 730 7.54 -50.59 17.51
N LEU A 731 7.69 -50.46 16.21
CA LEU A 731 8.81 -50.96 15.40
C LEU A 731 10.13 -50.27 15.81
N ASP A 732 10.11 -48.91 16.00
CA ASP A 732 11.25 -48.16 16.52
C ASP A 732 11.75 -48.73 17.86
N LYS A 733 10.85 -48.94 18.82
CA LYS A 733 11.20 -49.52 20.13
C LYS A 733 11.72 -50.95 20.06
N LEU A 734 11.37 -51.71 19.03
CA LEU A 734 11.86 -53.06 18.77
C LEU A 734 13.15 -53.09 17.95
N GLY A 735 13.62 -51.94 17.45
CA GLY A 735 14.79 -51.81 16.60
C GLY A 735 14.59 -52.37 15.18
N ARG A 736 13.32 -52.48 14.72
CA ARG A 736 12.95 -52.99 13.38
C ARG A 736 12.86 -51.83 12.36
N HIS A 737 14.02 -51.17 12.15
CA HIS A 737 14.07 -49.90 11.39
C HIS A 737 13.69 -50.01 9.92
N GLU A 738 13.96 -51.11 9.24
CA GLU A 738 13.55 -51.33 7.83
C GLU A 738 12.02 -51.33 7.70
N GLU A 739 11.34 -52.02 8.60
CA GLU A 739 9.89 -52.13 8.61
C GLU A 739 9.27 -50.78 9.05
N GLU A 740 9.90 -50.06 9.95
CA GLU A 740 9.53 -48.74 10.36
C GLU A 740 9.56 -47.76 9.15
N GLN A 741 10.65 -47.79 8.36
CA GLN A 741 10.78 -46.99 7.15
C GLN A 741 9.70 -47.33 6.07
N ALA A 742 9.36 -48.60 5.96
CA ALA A 742 8.27 -49.03 5.05
C ALA A 742 6.92 -48.41 5.47
N VAL A 743 6.63 -48.35 6.80
CA VAL A 743 5.40 -47.75 7.31
C VAL A 743 5.38 -46.23 7.05
N TYR A 744 6.49 -45.50 7.24
CA TYR A 744 6.55 -44.08 6.91
C TYR A 744 6.35 -43.81 5.42
N SER A 745 6.99 -44.64 4.57
CA SER A 745 6.85 -44.54 3.12
C SER A 745 5.41 -44.77 2.68
N ASP A 746 4.72 -45.71 3.31
CA ASP A 746 3.32 -46.04 3.06
C ASP A 746 2.39 -44.85 3.47
N ILE A 747 2.56 -44.33 4.68
CA ILE A 747 1.83 -43.13 5.16
C ILE A 747 2.01 -41.95 4.19
N ILE A 748 3.23 -41.69 3.72
CA ILE A 748 3.55 -40.63 2.79
C ILE A 748 2.89 -40.90 1.43
N ALA A 749 3.01 -42.10 0.90
CA ALA A 749 2.45 -42.45 -0.41
C ALA A 749 0.92 -42.29 -0.46
N ARG A 750 0.22 -42.74 0.57
CA ARG A 750 -1.26 -42.71 0.63
C ARG A 750 -1.79 -41.29 0.84
N TRP A 751 -1.18 -40.50 1.70
CA TRP A 751 -1.81 -39.22 2.15
C TRP A 751 -0.99 -37.97 1.88
N SER A 752 0.13 -38.04 1.10
CA SER A 752 0.92 -36.83 0.80
C SER A 752 0.15 -35.77 0.01
N SER A 753 -0.89 -36.13 -0.72
CA SER A 753 -1.77 -35.18 -1.42
C SER A 753 -2.98 -34.73 -0.59
N SER A 754 -3.19 -35.31 0.62
CA SER A 754 -4.34 -34.96 1.45
C SER A 754 -4.22 -33.58 2.05
N ASN A 755 -5.36 -32.85 2.04
CA ASN A 755 -5.50 -31.56 2.71
C ASN A 755 -6.15 -31.66 4.10
N VAL A 756 -6.56 -32.87 4.52
CA VAL A 756 -7.14 -33.12 5.85
C VAL A 756 -6.08 -32.91 6.91
N ILE A 757 -6.34 -32.05 7.88
CA ILE A 757 -5.34 -31.58 8.83
C ILE A 757 -4.71 -32.73 9.66
N ASP A 758 -5.52 -33.69 10.08
CA ASP A 758 -5.02 -34.82 10.87
C ASP A 758 -4.16 -35.78 10.04
N LEU A 759 -4.50 -36.01 8.79
CA LEU A 759 -3.64 -36.74 7.85
C LEU A 759 -2.37 -35.97 7.51
N ARG A 760 -2.45 -34.67 7.29
CA ARG A 760 -1.26 -33.82 7.10
C ARG A 760 -0.30 -33.89 8.30
N ARG A 761 -0.85 -33.85 9.51
CA ARG A 761 -0.04 -34.01 10.74
C ARG A 761 0.66 -35.37 10.79
N ARG A 762 0.00 -36.48 10.34
CA ARG A 762 0.60 -37.81 10.25
C ARG A 762 1.68 -37.87 9.19
N VAL A 763 1.43 -37.32 8.01
CA VAL A 763 2.43 -37.23 6.93
C VAL A 763 3.63 -36.39 7.35
N ALA A 764 3.40 -35.25 7.99
CA ALA A 764 4.49 -34.39 8.51
C ALA A 764 5.35 -35.12 9.54
N ARG A 765 4.70 -35.86 10.45
CA ARG A 765 5.41 -36.73 11.40
C ARG A 765 6.20 -37.83 10.69
N ALA A 766 5.61 -38.50 9.68
CA ALA A 766 6.26 -39.54 8.91
C ALA A 766 7.53 -39.04 8.22
N PHE A 767 7.46 -37.91 7.49
CA PHE A 767 8.64 -37.30 6.90
C PHE A 767 9.72 -36.95 7.94
N TYR A 768 9.31 -36.36 9.08
CA TYR A 768 10.26 -36.03 10.15
C TYR A 768 10.97 -37.26 10.72
N CYS A 769 10.19 -38.30 11.07
CA CYS A 769 10.72 -39.53 11.62
C CYS A 769 11.60 -40.29 10.61
N GLN A 770 11.17 -40.34 9.34
CA GLN A 770 11.97 -40.91 8.26
C GLN A 770 13.34 -40.21 8.16
N GLY A 771 13.35 -38.86 8.17
CA GLY A 771 14.59 -38.10 8.18
C GLY A 771 15.46 -38.36 9.44
N LEU A 772 14.83 -38.56 10.61
CA LEU A 772 15.53 -38.86 11.85
C LEU A 772 16.21 -40.25 11.81
N THR A 773 15.50 -41.26 11.29
CA THR A 773 16.06 -42.62 11.15
C THR A 773 17.21 -42.62 10.13
N HIS A 774 17.09 -41.94 8.99
CA HIS A 774 18.20 -41.76 8.03
C HIS A 774 19.42 -41.07 8.69
N LYS A 775 19.18 -40.02 9.48
CA LYS A 775 20.23 -39.32 10.23
C LYS A 775 20.94 -40.24 11.22
N GLN A 776 20.20 -41.09 11.95
CA GLN A 776 20.77 -42.07 12.90
C GLN A 776 21.57 -43.16 12.18
N ALA A 777 21.14 -43.58 10.99
CA ALA A 777 21.84 -44.52 10.14
C ALA A 777 23.08 -43.93 9.45
N GLY A 778 23.33 -42.63 9.58
CA GLY A 778 24.44 -41.95 8.93
C GLY A 778 24.19 -41.55 7.46
N ASP A 779 22.99 -41.80 6.94
CA ASP A 779 22.56 -41.37 5.59
C ASP A 779 22.10 -39.93 5.63
N THR A 780 23.10 -39.05 5.56
CA THR A 780 22.86 -37.59 5.67
C THR A 780 22.11 -36.98 4.47
N GLU A 781 22.28 -37.57 3.28
CA GLU A 781 21.59 -37.08 2.06
C GLU A 781 20.09 -37.39 2.11
N ALA A 782 19.71 -38.63 2.39
CA ALA A 782 18.32 -39.00 2.54
C ALA A 782 17.62 -38.29 3.72
N ALA A 783 18.37 -38.02 4.81
CA ALA A 783 17.85 -37.23 5.91
C ALA A 783 17.54 -35.78 5.51
N LEU A 784 18.44 -35.11 4.77
CA LEU A 784 18.25 -33.75 4.27
C LEU A 784 17.09 -33.67 3.28
N GLU A 785 16.93 -34.68 2.42
CA GLU A 785 15.81 -34.77 1.48
C GLU A 785 14.47 -34.88 2.21
N SER A 786 14.35 -35.78 3.19
CA SER A 786 13.12 -35.98 3.97
C SER A 786 12.72 -34.70 4.71
N TYR A 787 13.68 -34.01 5.34
CA TYR A 787 13.42 -32.73 6.00
C TYR A 787 13.05 -31.63 4.99
N ALA A 788 13.68 -31.56 3.83
CA ALA A 788 13.37 -30.58 2.79
C ALA A 788 11.95 -30.76 2.23
N ARG A 789 11.54 -32.01 2.00
CA ARG A 789 10.17 -32.35 1.57
C ARG A 789 9.12 -31.89 2.59
N LEU A 790 9.35 -32.14 3.88
CA LEU A 790 8.46 -31.67 4.94
C LEU A 790 8.36 -30.15 4.95
N ILE A 791 9.51 -29.45 4.93
CA ILE A 791 9.59 -27.98 5.01
C ILE A 791 8.87 -27.35 3.81
N GLY A 792 9.11 -27.83 2.59
CA GLY A 792 8.48 -27.32 1.37
C GLY A 792 6.99 -27.61 1.29
N ARG A 793 6.57 -28.85 1.68
CA ARG A 793 5.15 -29.22 1.69
C ARG A 793 4.33 -28.36 2.63
N GLU A 794 4.85 -28.05 3.81
CA GLU A 794 4.15 -27.33 4.87
C GLU A 794 4.62 -25.87 4.97
N GLU A 795 5.11 -25.28 3.86
CA GLU A 795 5.63 -23.91 3.83
C GLU A 795 4.60 -22.90 4.32
N ASP A 796 3.34 -23.02 3.91
CA ASP A 796 2.25 -22.12 4.27
C ASP A 796 1.36 -22.61 5.41
N ALA A 797 1.84 -23.60 6.20
CA ALA A 797 1.04 -24.18 7.26
C ALA A 797 0.66 -23.15 8.34
N LYS A 798 -0.64 -22.98 8.57
CA LYS A 798 -1.20 -22.13 9.64
C LYS A 798 -1.43 -22.90 10.94
N ASP A 799 -1.56 -24.22 10.87
CA ASP A 799 -1.75 -25.09 12.03
C ASP A 799 -0.46 -25.16 12.87
N VAL A 800 -0.57 -24.85 14.17
CA VAL A 800 0.58 -24.81 15.08
C VAL A 800 1.29 -26.15 15.19
N SER A 801 0.55 -27.27 15.19
CA SER A 801 1.15 -28.61 15.28
C SER A 801 2.00 -28.92 14.02
N LEU A 802 1.56 -28.52 12.84
CA LEU A 802 2.36 -28.62 11.61
C LEU A 802 3.58 -27.71 11.65
N GLN A 803 3.41 -26.46 12.10
CA GLN A 803 4.52 -25.53 12.28
C GLN A 803 5.60 -26.08 13.23
N VAL A 804 5.18 -26.77 14.29
CA VAL A 804 6.12 -27.44 15.22
C VAL A 804 6.91 -28.54 14.52
N TRP A 805 6.28 -29.37 13.65
CA TRP A 805 6.99 -30.39 12.87
C TRP A 805 7.98 -29.77 11.88
N VAL A 806 7.57 -28.69 11.21
CA VAL A 806 8.46 -27.94 10.31
C VAL A 806 9.65 -27.38 11.07
N ALA A 807 9.41 -26.73 12.21
CA ALA A 807 10.49 -26.18 13.03
C ALA A 807 11.46 -27.25 13.55
N LYS A 808 10.96 -28.43 13.95
CA LYS A 808 11.79 -29.60 14.30
C LYS A 808 12.66 -30.02 13.12
N ALA A 809 12.06 -30.18 11.93
CA ALA A 809 12.79 -30.58 10.73
C ALA A 809 13.88 -29.55 10.34
N MET A 810 13.60 -28.26 10.48
CA MET A 810 14.59 -27.20 10.23
C MET A 810 15.76 -27.25 11.22
N ILE A 811 15.50 -27.49 12.50
CA ILE A 811 16.56 -27.66 13.53
C ILE A 811 17.44 -28.88 13.23
N ASP A 812 16.83 -30.02 12.86
CA ASP A 812 17.59 -31.24 12.55
C ASP A 812 18.32 -31.13 11.21
N LYS A 813 17.71 -30.47 10.19
CA LYS A 813 18.40 -30.12 8.95
C LYS A 813 19.64 -29.27 9.22
N ALA A 814 19.50 -28.20 10.04
CA ALA A 814 20.64 -27.36 10.44
C ALA A 814 21.72 -28.16 11.21
N SER A 815 21.32 -29.17 12.00
CA SER A 815 22.26 -30.06 12.69
C SER A 815 23.06 -30.94 11.71
N VAL A 816 22.41 -31.53 10.70
CA VAL A 816 23.05 -32.36 9.68
C VAL A 816 24.03 -31.52 8.85
N LEU A 817 23.60 -30.31 8.38
CA LEU A 817 24.48 -29.39 7.67
C LEU A 817 25.71 -28.98 8.47
N GLY A 818 25.55 -28.75 9.77
CA GLY A 818 26.68 -28.47 10.67
C GLY A 818 27.67 -29.68 10.83
N GLN A 819 27.17 -30.93 10.77
CA GLN A 819 28.00 -32.14 10.78
C GLN A 819 28.77 -32.32 9.46
N GLN A 820 28.24 -31.84 8.35
CA GLN A 820 28.88 -31.83 7.04
C GLN A 820 29.81 -30.62 6.85
N ASP A 821 30.02 -29.79 7.88
CA ASP A 821 30.78 -28.51 7.84
C ASP A 821 30.19 -27.45 6.94
N ASP A 822 28.95 -27.60 6.48
CA ASP A 822 28.19 -26.54 5.76
C ASP A 822 27.62 -25.52 6.75
N GLN A 823 28.52 -24.66 7.26
CA GLN A 823 28.11 -23.61 8.20
C GLN A 823 27.27 -22.50 7.55
N ALA A 824 27.44 -22.29 6.22
CA ALA A 824 26.62 -21.31 5.49
C ALA A 824 25.17 -21.78 5.32
N GLY A 825 24.97 -23.01 4.88
CA GLY A 825 23.66 -23.64 4.80
C GLY A 825 22.97 -23.76 6.17
N ARG A 826 23.73 -24.12 7.23
CA ARG A 826 23.26 -24.13 8.61
C ARG A 826 22.74 -22.76 9.05
N ALA A 827 23.50 -21.70 8.78
CA ALA A 827 23.11 -20.34 9.14
C ALA A 827 21.82 -19.90 8.41
N GLU A 828 21.70 -20.24 7.14
CA GLU A 828 20.55 -19.87 6.32
C GLU A 828 19.26 -20.55 6.80
N VAL A 829 19.30 -21.85 7.09
CA VAL A 829 18.16 -22.58 7.65
C VAL A 829 17.74 -21.99 9.00
N CYS A 830 18.70 -21.64 9.86
CA CYS A 830 18.39 -21.03 11.15
C CYS A 830 17.78 -19.64 11.02
N LYS A 831 18.28 -18.80 10.10
CA LYS A 831 17.67 -17.47 9.79
C LYS A 831 16.23 -17.61 9.31
N THR A 832 15.98 -18.52 8.38
CA THR A 832 14.65 -18.81 7.86
C THR A 832 13.68 -19.22 8.97
N LEU A 833 14.14 -20.11 9.89
CA LEU A 833 13.33 -20.52 11.03
C LEU A 833 12.99 -19.34 11.94
N ILE A 834 13.99 -18.52 12.29
CA ILE A 834 13.80 -17.33 13.15
C ILE A 834 12.88 -16.31 12.49
N ALA A 835 13.03 -16.06 11.19
CA ALA A 835 12.16 -15.15 10.45
C ALA A 835 10.71 -15.64 10.42
N ARG A 836 10.51 -16.95 10.22
CA ARG A 836 9.19 -17.56 10.10
C ARG A 836 8.44 -17.68 11.43
N PHE A 837 9.10 -18.08 12.49
CA PHE A 837 8.47 -18.42 13.77
C PHE A 837 8.86 -17.50 14.92
N GLY A 838 9.72 -16.51 14.67
CA GLY A 838 10.24 -15.62 15.70
C GLY A 838 9.17 -14.96 16.56
N ASP A 839 8.05 -14.56 15.98
CA ASP A 839 6.96 -13.84 16.67
C ASP A 839 5.86 -14.76 17.23
N SER A 840 6.05 -16.09 17.17
CA SER A 840 5.05 -17.03 17.66
C SER A 840 4.90 -16.96 19.19
N SER A 841 3.64 -16.94 19.65
CA SER A 841 3.29 -17.06 21.08
C SER A 841 3.34 -18.49 21.59
N ASP A 842 3.45 -19.50 20.70
CA ASP A 842 3.51 -20.91 21.08
C ASP A 842 4.82 -21.27 21.78
N ALA A 843 4.74 -22.00 22.88
CA ALA A 843 5.89 -22.34 23.72
C ALA A 843 6.89 -23.28 23.01
N GLN A 844 6.39 -24.25 22.22
CA GLN A 844 7.24 -25.21 21.51
C GLN A 844 7.97 -24.53 20.34
N LEU A 845 7.28 -23.67 19.59
CA LEU A 845 7.90 -22.90 18.52
C LEU A 845 8.94 -21.93 19.06
N ARG A 846 8.65 -21.26 20.16
CA ARG A 846 9.59 -20.36 20.82
C ARG A 846 10.86 -21.06 21.28
N GLU A 847 10.76 -22.27 21.85
CA GLU A 847 11.91 -23.10 22.20
C GLU A 847 12.76 -23.41 20.94
N ARG A 848 12.12 -23.71 19.80
CA ARG A 848 12.85 -23.99 18.56
C ARG A 848 13.53 -22.73 18.01
N VAL A 849 12.90 -21.55 18.12
CA VAL A 849 13.51 -20.26 17.74
C VAL A 849 14.75 -19.97 18.59
N ILE A 850 14.69 -20.20 19.89
CA ILE A 850 15.84 -20.04 20.80
C ILE A 850 16.97 -20.98 20.37
N ASN A 851 16.67 -22.26 20.11
CA ASN A 851 17.65 -23.24 19.66
C ASN A 851 18.25 -22.87 18.28
N ALA A 852 17.43 -22.36 17.36
CA ALA A 852 17.92 -21.89 16.07
C ALA A 852 18.83 -20.68 16.21
N SER A 853 18.51 -19.75 17.10
CA SER A 853 19.34 -18.56 17.37
C SER A 853 20.71 -18.93 17.96
N GLU A 854 20.77 -19.92 18.85
CA GLU A 854 22.04 -20.45 19.39
C GLU A 854 22.89 -21.07 18.26
N ARG A 855 22.28 -21.92 17.41
CA ARG A 855 22.95 -22.55 16.27
C ARG A 855 23.39 -21.53 15.19
N LEU A 856 22.59 -20.50 14.96
CA LEU A 856 22.94 -19.39 14.05
C LEU A 856 24.18 -18.66 14.57
N ALA A 857 24.18 -18.30 15.84
CA ALA A 857 25.35 -17.64 16.44
C ALA A 857 26.63 -18.51 16.34
N GLU A 858 26.48 -19.82 16.55
CA GLU A 858 27.62 -20.76 16.37
C GLU A 858 28.13 -20.77 14.93
N ALA A 859 27.23 -20.91 13.96
CA ALA A 859 27.59 -20.93 12.54
C ALA A 859 28.25 -19.61 12.11
N GLN A 860 27.71 -18.45 12.53
CA GLN A 860 28.28 -17.14 12.27
C GLN A 860 29.70 -17.00 12.86
N GLY A 861 29.92 -17.51 14.08
CA GLY A 861 31.26 -17.52 14.68
C GLY A 861 32.27 -18.35 13.89
N LEU A 862 31.87 -19.55 13.43
CA LEU A 862 32.72 -20.44 12.61
C LEU A 862 32.99 -19.84 11.23
N LEU A 863 32.07 -19.07 10.67
CA LEU A 863 32.21 -18.30 9.40
C LEU A 863 33.02 -17.00 9.57
N GLY A 864 33.50 -16.67 10.78
CA GLY A 864 34.20 -15.41 11.06
C GLY A 864 33.32 -14.16 11.07
N GLN A 865 32.01 -14.30 11.06
CA GLN A 865 31.02 -13.22 11.06
C GLN A 865 30.72 -12.71 12.48
N HIS A 866 31.75 -12.31 13.21
CA HIS A 866 31.66 -12.00 14.65
C HIS A 866 30.72 -10.84 14.99
N GLU A 867 30.52 -9.88 14.11
CA GLU A 867 29.55 -8.79 14.31
C GLU A 867 28.10 -9.30 14.28
N GLN A 868 27.81 -10.19 13.33
CA GLN A 868 26.50 -10.82 13.23
C GLN A 868 26.25 -11.77 14.40
N GLU A 869 27.26 -12.57 14.77
CA GLU A 869 27.24 -13.45 15.95
C GLU A 869 26.89 -12.65 17.21
N PHE A 870 27.60 -11.53 17.45
CA PHE A 870 27.34 -10.63 18.58
C PHE A 870 25.88 -10.13 18.56
N THR A 871 25.41 -9.67 17.41
CA THR A 871 24.05 -9.15 17.26
C THR A 871 23.02 -10.23 17.53
N THR A 872 23.20 -11.42 16.96
CA THR A 872 22.30 -12.56 17.16
C THR A 872 22.21 -12.95 18.64
N ILE A 873 23.35 -13.07 19.35
CA ILE A 873 23.35 -13.42 20.78
C ILE A 873 22.68 -12.32 21.61
N ARG A 874 23.03 -11.06 21.39
CA ARG A 874 22.47 -9.93 22.13
C ARG A 874 20.95 -9.85 21.96
N ASP A 875 20.46 -9.95 20.74
CA ASP A 875 19.04 -9.82 20.44
C ASP A 875 18.26 -11.05 20.96
N THR A 876 18.86 -12.23 20.92
CA THR A 876 18.28 -13.44 21.51
C THR A 876 18.17 -13.33 23.04
N LEU A 877 19.22 -12.88 23.72
CA LEU A 877 19.19 -12.68 25.19
C LEU A 877 18.21 -11.55 25.58
N ARG A 878 18.14 -10.48 24.81
CA ARG A 878 17.20 -9.38 25.05
C ARG A 878 15.74 -9.84 24.90
N ARG A 879 15.46 -10.64 23.87
CA ARG A 879 14.10 -11.07 23.54
C ARG A 879 13.61 -12.22 24.42
N PHE A 880 14.47 -13.21 24.68
CA PHE A 880 14.08 -14.47 25.29
C PHE A 880 14.80 -14.78 26.64
N GLY A 881 15.70 -13.92 27.10
CA GLY A 881 16.56 -14.22 28.26
C GLY A 881 15.83 -14.57 29.56
N ASN A 882 14.61 -14.05 29.77
CA ASN A 882 13.76 -14.37 30.91
C ASN A 882 12.97 -15.68 30.75
N GLN A 883 12.96 -16.27 29.55
CA GLN A 883 12.20 -17.47 29.20
C GLN A 883 13.10 -18.67 28.86
N MET A 884 14.41 -18.45 28.87
CA MET A 884 15.41 -19.47 28.57
C MET A 884 15.77 -20.28 29.81
N PRO A 885 16.15 -21.58 29.65
CA PRO A 885 16.83 -22.31 30.66
C PRO A 885 18.16 -21.62 31.07
N GLU A 886 18.44 -21.52 32.37
CA GLU A 886 19.63 -20.82 32.90
C GLU A 886 20.95 -21.32 32.28
N ALA A 887 21.05 -22.64 32.02
CA ALA A 887 22.24 -23.22 31.39
C ALA A 887 22.45 -22.71 29.96
N GLN A 888 21.38 -22.52 29.18
CA GLN A 888 21.43 -21.98 27.80
C GLN A 888 21.73 -20.47 27.79
N LYS A 889 21.11 -19.74 28.71
CA LYS A 889 21.37 -18.30 28.91
C LYS A 889 22.85 -18.10 29.31
N ALA A 890 23.39 -18.92 30.23
CA ALA A 890 24.78 -18.85 30.62
C ALA A 890 25.74 -19.12 29.46
N ARG A 891 25.47 -20.11 28.58
CA ARG A 891 26.29 -20.38 27.39
C ARG A 891 26.36 -19.17 26.46
N LEU A 892 25.21 -18.55 26.14
CA LEU A 892 25.15 -17.37 25.28
C LEU A 892 25.81 -16.14 25.92
N THR A 893 25.63 -15.94 27.24
CA THR A 893 26.25 -14.83 27.99
C THR A 893 27.76 -14.96 28.05
N ASN A 894 28.27 -16.16 28.29
CA ASN A 894 29.71 -16.46 28.34
C ASN A 894 30.37 -16.23 26.97
N ARG A 895 29.64 -16.52 25.90
CA ARG A 895 30.12 -16.29 24.54
C ARG A 895 30.11 -14.80 24.17
N LEU A 896 29.19 -14.01 24.72
CA LEU A 896 29.11 -12.56 24.54
C LEU A 896 30.23 -11.78 25.22
N GLY A 897 30.72 -12.28 26.38
CA GLY A 897 31.75 -11.62 27.20
C GLY A 897 33.05 -11.29 26.44
N PRO A 898 33.72 -12.28 25.79
CA PRO A 898 34.91 -11.99 24.98
C PRO A 898 34.69 -11.04 23.81
N MET A 899 33.50 -11.09 23.18
CA MET A 899 33.14 -10.23 22.06
C MET A 899 32.95 -8.77 22.46
N THR A 900 32.38 -8.51 23.64
CA THR A 900 32.24 -7.16 24.21
C THR A 900 33.59 -6.53 24.52
N LEU A 901 34.52 -7.30 25.06
CA LEU A 901 35.91 -6.86 25.31
C LEU A 901 36.65 -6.56 24.00
N GLY A 902 36.50 -7.39 22.97
CA GLY A 902 37.09 -7.17 21.66
C GLY A 902 36.57 -5.93 20.95
N ARG A 903 35.25 -5.62 21.07
CA ARG A 903 34.64 -4.36 20.55
C ARG A 903 35.15 -3.15 21.30
N PHE A 904 35.27 -3.23 22.62
CA PHE A 904 35.81 -2.15 23.44
C PHE A 904 37.27 -1.87 23.08
N ALA A 905 38.08 -2.91 22.91
CA ALA A 905 39.46 -2.77 22.47
C ALA A 905 39.59 -2.17 21.05
N ARG A 906 38.76 -2.60 20.08
CA ARG A 906 38.75 -1.99 18.74
C ARG A 906 38.36 -0.51 18.77
N LYS A 907 37.27 -0.14 19.48
CA LYS A 907 36.86 1.27 19.66
C LYS A 907 37.93 2.09 20.37
N LEU A 908 38.67 1.51 21.30
CA LEU A 908 39.82 2.18 21.94
C LEU A 908 40.96 2.40 20.96
N ILE A 909 41.29 1.40 20.13
CA ILE A 909 42.32 1.47 19.09
C ILE A 909 41.95 2.51 18.00
N GLU A 910 40.67 2.56 17.58
CA GLU A 910 40.16 3.57 16.64
C GLU A 910 40.22 4.98 17.21
N ARG A 911 39.87 5.16 18.49
CA ARG A 911 40.03 6.43 19.21
C ARG A 911 41.49 6.85 19.33
N VAL A 912 42.39 5.91 19.62
CA VAL A 912 43.84 6.17 19.70
C VAL A 912 44.43 6.48 18.31
N LYS A 913 43.92 5.85 17.24
CA LYS A 913 44.31 6.18 15.86
C LYS A 913 43.76 7.53 15.36
N GLY A 914 42.55 7.93 15.83
CA GLY A 914 41.97 9.24 15.54
C GLY A 914 42.58 10.43 16.25
N ILE A 915 43.47 10.21 17.23
CA ILE A 915 44.21 11.28 17.97
C ILE A 915 45.56 11.60 17.29
N LYS A 916 45.90 10.90 16.19
CA LYS A 916 47.16 11.11 15.44
C LYS A 916 46.96 11.74 14.06
N HIS A 917 45.97 12.52 13.85
CA HIS A 917 45.89 13.43 12.69
C HIS A 917 45.30 14.76 13.09
#